data_22d6489d10d0871d88deaf710b62892c
#
_entry.id   22d6489d10d0871d88deaf710b62892c
#
_cell.length_a   1.000
_cell.length_b   1.000
_cell.length_c   1.000
_cell.angle_alpha   90.00
_cell.angle_beta   90.00
_cell.angle_gamma   90.00
#
_symmetry.space_group_name_H-M   'P 1'
#
loop_
_entity.id
_entity.type
_entity.pdbx_description
1 polymer ?
#
loop_
_entity_poly.entity_id
_entity_poly.type
_entity_poly.pdbx_seq_one_letter_code
_entity_poly.pdbx_strand_id
1 'polypeptide(L)'
;MIRHYFKTGFRNLLKYKTQSFICIIGLAIGLTFFTVGYYWYRYETSYDSFYPESEHTYNIYTIDKQTGKMQPGAPVILCAELNENFPEVKYAATLSNAGGIYTSDNKTIGTPLFKWVNQNYTRLFPPKVIAGNMTDPIPTTEDGTKTNLMVTRKFALKYWKTPEEAIGKILTDQNKFTKTITAVIENPPSNSIFQADGYYSIQVDKSHYTSRSPEYYWNYPPNEMYVCLHENTDVKAFSRKLHTYSIKNQLNPNLYIEITPITKTRYQLGAEMSFNLNYIRTFVVSGLLLLFCTLFNFINLQVNRIFERSREFKLRTSLGAVKKNLFCQIIIEISIQVLLALLVGVSLIELTTPYIEQLLDTSIQKQELFIDLLQTGIFGWTLLLSIVLLIISRFIHKQSNDFKAGPQLFHTTNNEWIRKISIGLQLGICVGFMFTAQILFLQINRMKNTAMGFDTDNLIQVNISSQIYSQFTDEIKQIPSITDCIRGGNFRLSHDNWHTEKEIGWENKPANASYEIQMIQAGIDFAQKMKITLLKGRYLEDTDMQSDEPSGIGCHKVLINEQMANLLDTNDPIGKMISRKDYLLRGTDGTPPLYFEIVGVVKDFHGLSLRNPIPPTIIEYWNFYDYYLYLRTLPGKEKEALKAVKELISRITPEGFPLSETMTVNDQLEILTRTENASLRLFTLLAILCALISIFGIYSISSSNMQQRKKEIAIRKVMGATSREIIDMSLKEYTIITLTANAIALPVGYLFAQKWLEQYPQNVHIQLWMFISILLATILLVILTVLGQVIRAANGNPAEVVKSD
;
A
#
# COMPACT_ATOMS: atom_id res chain seq x y z
N MET A 1 4.26 -8.25 51.73
CA MET A 1 5.46 -8.03 50.92
C MET A 1 5.13 -7.41 49.53
N ILE A 2 4.27 -7.96 48.72
CA ILE A 2 3.94 -7.45 47.38
C ILE A 2 3.45 -6.00 47.41
N ARG A 3 2.53 -5.62 48.32
CA ARG A 3 2.06 -4.23 48.52
C ARG A 3 3.21 -3.25 48.83
N HIS A 4 4.20 -3.69 49.59
CA HIS A 4 5.36 -2.87 49.89
C HIS A 4 6.24 -2.64 48.66
N TYR A 5 6.49 -3.68 47.87
CA TYR A 5 7.26 -3.56 46.62
C TYR A 5 6.53 -2.67 45.58
N PHE A 6 5.21 -2.76 45.51
CA PHE A 6 4.42 -1.89 44.64
C PHE A 6 4.52 -0.42 45.04
N LYS A 7 4.38 -0.12 46.35
CA LYS A 7 4.54 1.23 46.88
C LYS A 7 5.95 1.77 46.67
N THR A 8 6.96 0.94 46.85
CA THR A 8 8.37 1.30 46.63
C THR A 8 8.66 1.53 45.16
N GLY A 9 8.13 0.66 44.25
CA GLY A 9 8.26 0.79 42.83
C GLY A 9 7.64 2.11 42.31
N PHE A 10 6.40 2.42 42.73
CA PHE A 10 5.76 3.66 42.36
C PHE A 10 6.49 4.91 42.88
N ARG A 11 7.01 4.86 44.10
CA ARG A 11 7.82 5.97 44.68
C ARG A 11 9.13 6.16 43.92
N ASN A 12 9.74 5.07 43.45
CA ASN A 12 10.95 5.15 42.64
C ASN A 12 10.68 5.74 41.24
N LEU A 13 9.54 5.44 40.62
CA LEU A 13 9.13 6.07 39.37
C LEU A 13 9.01 7.60 39.54
N LEU A 14 8.42 8.05 40.63
CA LEU A 14 8.27 9.47 40.93
C LEU A 14 9.62 10.13 41.33
N LYS A 15 10.55 9.41 41.92
CA LYS A 15 11.91 9.91 42.25
C LYS A 15 12.72 10.17 40.98
N TYR A 16 12.63 9.28 40.00
CA TYR A 16 13.36 9.36 38.72
C TYR A 16 12.41 9.74 37.57
N LYS A 17 11.66 10.85 37.73
CA LYS A 17 10.55 11.26 36.82
C LYS A 17 10.95 11.26 35.35
N THR A 18 12.05 11.94 34.99
CA THR A 18 12.48 12.10 33.59
C THR A 18 12.83 10.76 32.95
N GLN A 19 13.61 9.92 33.63
CA GLN A 19 14.00 8.62 33.08
C GLN A 19 12.80 7.67 32.95
N SER A 20 11.87 7.70 33.96
CA SER A 20 10.65 6.89 33.92
C SER A 20 9.73 7.31 32.78
N PHE A 21 9.54 8.61 32.57
CA PHE A 21 8.77 9.17 31.49
C PHE A 21 9.33 8.74 30.12
N ILE A 22 10.64 8.89 29.93
CA ILE A 22 11.34 8.48 28.71
C ILE A 22 11.14 6.98 28.43
N CYS A 23 11.28 6.13 29.48
CA CYS A 23 11.07 4.69 29.36
C CYS A 23 9.64 4.34 28.93
N ILE A 24 8.64 4.94 29.59
CA ILE A 24 7.23 4.64 29.36
C ILE A 24 6.81 5.11 27.97
N ILE A 25 7.10 6.37 27.62
CA ILE A 25 6.71 6.94 26.32
C ILE A 25 7.46 6.24 25.17
N GLY A 26 8.78 6.06 25.30
CA GLY A 26 9.57 5.38 24.30
C GLY A 26 9.04 3.96 24.03
N LEU A 27 8.81 3.18 25.08
CA LEU A 27 8.30 1.82 24.96
C LEU A 27 6.86 1.80 24.37
N ALA A 28 6.00 2.72 24.79
CA ALA A 28 4.65 2.86 24.25
C ALA A 28 4.66 3.11 22.74
N ILE A 29 5.49 4.04 22.27
CA ILE A 29 5.64 4.34 20.84
C ILE A 29 6.13 3.11 20.07
N GLY A 30 7.19 2.44 20.56
CA GLY A 30 7.76 1.27 19.91
C GLY A 30 6.76 0.10 19.80
N LEU A 31 6.07 -0.20 20.91
CA LEU A 31 5.05 -1.24 20.94
C LEU A 31 3.88 -0.93 20.02
N THR A 32 3.32 0.28 20.10
CA THR A 32 2.18 0.71 19.26
C THR A 32 2.53 0.61 17.79
N PHE A 33 3.66 1.15 17.39
CA PHE A 33 4.05 1.21 15.98
C PHE A 33 4.27 -0.18 15.38
N PHE A 34 4.98 -1.04 16.12
CA PHE A 34 5.17 -2.43 15.72
C PHE A 34 3.84 -3.19 15.65
N THR A 35 2.97 -3.02 16.66
CA THR A 35 1.67 -3.70 16.71
C THR A 35 0.78 -3.32 15.53
N VAL A 36 0.69 -2.03 15.19
CA VAL A 36 -0.08 -1.57 14.03
C VAL A 36 0.45 -2.18 12.74
N GLY A 37 1.78 -2.21 12.56
CA GLY A 37 2.39 -2.84 11.39
C GLY A 37 2.13 -4.33 11.30
N TYR A 38 2.26 -5.04 12.42
CA TYR A 38 2.00 -6.47 12.51
C TYR A 38 0.52 -6.81 12.26
N TYR A 39 -0.39 -6.04 12.85
CA TYR A 39 -1.83 -6.17 12.59
C TYR A 39 -2.14 -6.01 11.10
N TRP A 40 -1.60 -4.96 10.46
CA TRP A 40 -1.80 -4.74 9.03
C TRP A 40 -1.25 -5.89 8.19
N TYR A 41 -0.04 -6.37 8.48
CA TYR A 41 0.51 -7.55 7.81
C TYR A 41 -0.38 -8.78 7.96
N ARG A 42 -0.85 -9.05 9.19
CA ARG A 42 -1.76 -10.17 9.48
C ARG A 42 -3.08 -10.01 8.74
N TYR A 43 -3.66 -8.81 8.76
CA TYR A 43 -4.89 -8.51 8.05
C TYR A 43 -4.77 -8.77 6.55
N GLU A 44 -3.75 -8.24 5.88
CA GLU A 44 -3.55 -8.42 4.44
C GLU A 44 -3.18 -9.86 4.05
N THR A 45 -2.55 -10.62 4.94
CA THR A 45 -2.23 -12.04 4.68
C THR A 45 -3.34 -12.99 5.09
N SER A 46 -4.40 -12.50 5.75
CA SER A 46 -5.57 -13.28 6.17
C SER A 46 -6.73 -13.25 5.19
N TYR A 47 -6.58 -12.56 4.06
CA TYR A 47 -7.65 -12.49 3.07
C TYR A 47 -8.12 -13.87 2.65
N ASP A 48 -9.45 -14.07 2.70
CA ASP A 48 -10.18 -15.27 2.29
C ASP A 48 -9.71 -16.58 2.94
N SER A 49 -8.87 -16.53 3.99
CA SER A 49 -8.42 -17.71 4.73
C SER A 49 -9.51 -18.35 5.61
N PHE A 50 -10.60 -17.64 5.84
CA PHE A 50 -11.72 -18.09 6.69
C PHE A 50 -12.73 -19.01 5.94
N TYR A 51 -12.61 -19.15 4.63
CA TYR A 51 -13.45 -20.09 3.89
C TYR A 51 -13.03 -21.54 4.16
N PRO A 52 -13.99 -22.48 4.29
CA PRO A 52 -13.70 -23.87 4.69
C PRO A 52 -12.68 -24.58 3.80
N GLU A 53 -12.73 -24.32 2.49
CA GLU A 53 -11.87 -24.99 1.49
C GLU A 53 -10.70 -24.09 1.04
N SER A 54 -10.37 -23.05 1.81
CA SER A 54 -9.36 -22.05 1.39
C SER A 54 -7.98 -22.64 1.14
N GLU A 55 -7.58 -23.70 1.85
CA GLU A 55 -6.28 -24.37 1.67
C GLU A 55 -6.17 -25.12 0.33
N HIS A 56 -7.30 -25.56 -0.21
CA HIS A 56 -7.38 -26.31 -1.47
C HIS A 56 -7.97 -25.47 -2.61
N THR A 57 -8.28 -24.21 -2.36
CA THR A 57 -8.86 -23.30 -3.36
C THR A 57 -7.80 -22.38 -3.96
N TYR A 58 -7.80 -22.34 -5.28
CA TYR A 58 -6.84 -21.55 -6.09
C TYR A 58 -7.58 -20.61 -7.02
N ASN A 59 -7.06 -19.41 -7.17
CA ASN A 59 -7.45 -18.49 -8.24
C ASN A 59 -6.72 -18.86 -9.51
N ILE A 60 -7.43 -18.87 -10.61
CA ILE A 60 -6.88 -19.09 -11.97
C ILE A 60 -6.62 -17.72 -12.59
N TYR A 61 -5.47 -17.56 -13.20
CA TYR A 61 -5.09 -16.34 -13.89
C TYR A 61 -4.27 -16.63 -15.13
N THR A 62 -4.24 -15.66 -16.03
CA THR A 62 -3.46 -15.75 -17.26
C THR A 62 -2.21 -14.88 -17.16
N ILE A 63 -1.10 -15.37 -17.71
CA ILE A 63 0.15 -14.62 -17.85
C ILE A 63 0.47 -14.51 -19.35
N ASP A 64 0.79 -13.30 -19.76
CA ASP A 64 1.36 -13.06 -21.06
C ASP A 64 2.86 -13.34 -21.04
N LYS A 65 3.32 -14.29 -21.83
CA LYS A 65 4.73 -14.73 -21.84
C LYS A 65 5.71 -13.66 -22.28
N GLN A 66 5.27 -12.72 -23.08
CA GLN A 66 6.16 -11.72 -23.66
C GLN A 66 6.33 -10.54 -22.71
N THR A 67 5.23 -10.11 -22.06
CA THR A 67 5.24 -8.96 -21.16
C THR A 67 5.37 -9.35 -19.69
N GLY A 68 5.12 -10.63 -19.35
CA GLY A 68 5.04 -11.10 -17.97
C GLY A 68 3.82 -10.57 -17.21
N LYS A 69 2.90 -9.85 -17.89
CA LYS A 69 1.73 -9.24 -17.26
C LYS A 69 0.72 -10.31 -16.85
N MET A 70 0.30 -10.25 -15.59
CA MET A 70 -0.74 -11.13 -15.05
C MET A 70 -2.11 -10.48 -15.22
N GLN A 71 -3.09 -11.28 -15.63
CA GLN A 71 -4.50 -10.88 -15.71
C GLN A 71 -5.32 -11.84 -14.85
N PRO A 72 -6.15 -11.36 -13.92
CA PRO A 72 -7.00 -12.24 -13.13
C PRO A 72 -8.03 -12.93 -14.03
N GLY A 73 -8.24 -14.23 -13.78
CA GLY A 73 -9.23 -15.01 -14.47
C GLY A 73 -8.76 -15.72 -15.73
N ALA A 74 -9.71 -16.40 -16.35
CA ALA A 74 -9.56 -17.17 -17.57
C ALA A 74 -10.86 -17.15 -18.38
N PRO A 75 -10.83 -17.61 -19.65
CA PRO A 75 -12.05 -17.72 -20.47
C PRO A 75 -13.14 -18.56 -19.77
N VAL A 76 -14.39 -18.08 -19.79
CA VAL A 76 -15.52 -18.72 -19.07
C VAL A 76 -15.69 -20.19 -19.44
N ILE A 77 -15.46 -20.55 -20.72
CA ILE A 77 -15.54 -21.93 -21.18
C ILE A 77 -14.66 -22.90 -20.39
N LEU A 78 -13.51 -22.42 -19.89
CA LEU A 78 -12.62 -23.21 -19.05
C LEU A 78 -13.30 -23.67 -17.76
N CYS A 79 -14.20 -22.87 -17.18
CA CYS A 79 -14.93 -23.25 -15.98
C CYS A 79 -15.81 -24.51 -16.20
N ALA A 80 -16.49 -24.58 -17.34
CA ALA A 80 -17.26 -25.77 -17.72
C ALA A 80 -16.34 -26.98 -17.94
N GLU A 81 -15.23 -26.79 -18.65
CA GLU A 81 -14.25 -27.84 -18.90
C GLU A 81 -13.63 -28.41 -17.62
N LEU A 82 -13.30 -27.56 -16.66
CA LEU A 82 -12.75 -27.93 -15.36
C LEU A 82 -13.70 -28.84 -14.57
N ASN A 83 -14.99 -28.50 -14.56
CA ASN A 83 -15.97 -29.28 -13.82
C ASN A 83 -16.28 -30.65 -14.49
N GLU A 84 -16.13 -30.76 -15.82
CA GLU A 84 -16.47 -31.96 -16.56
C GLU A 84 -15.29 -32.90 -16.82
N ASN A 85 -14.12 -32.35 -17.12
CA ASN A 85 -13.01 -33.13 -17.71
C ASN A 85 -11.77 -33.24 -16.81
N PHE A 86 -11.77 -32.62 -15.63
CA PHE A 86 -10.63 -32.66 -14.72
C PHE A 86 -10.94 -33.40 -13.41
N PRO A 87 -10.57 -34.66 -13.26
CA PRO A 87 -10.85 -35.43 -12.05
C PRO A 87 -10.14 -34.92 -10.80
N GLU A 88 -9.12 -34.06 -10.95
CA GLU A 88 -8.43 -33.39 -9.85
C GLU A 88 -9.28 -32.27 -9.23
N VAL A 89 -10.29 -31.79 -9.97
CA VAL A 89 -11.13 -30.66 -9.59
C VAL A 89 -12.36 -31.14 -8.84
N LYS A 90 -12.54 -30.65 -7.61
CA LYS A 90 -13.74 -30.86 -6.80
C LYS A 90 -14.87 -29.94 -7.26
N TYR A 91 -14.56 -28.64 -7.42
CA TYR A 91 -15.47 -27.61 -7.91
C TYR A 91 -14.67 -26.55 -8.66
N ALA A 92 -15.21 -26.03 -9.76
CA ALA A 92 -14.73 -24.79 -10.37
C ALA A 92 -15.86 -23.76 -10.36
N ALA A 93 -15.53 -22.54 -9.99
CA ALA A 93 -16.44 -21.40 -9.92
C ALA A 93 -15.91 -20.22 -10.73
N THR A 94 -16.82 -19.50 -11.37
CA THR A 94 -16.50 -18.25 -12.06
C THR A 94 -17.47 -17.17 -11.63
N LEU A 95 -17.01 -15.93 -11.65
CA LEU A 95 -17.80 -14.75 -11.31
C LEU A 95 -17.37 -13.55 -12.13
N SER A 96 -18.28 -12.61 -12.32
CA SER A 96 -17.97 -11.33 -12.93
C SER A 96 -18.92 -10.26 -12.41
N ASN A 97 -18.54 -9.01 -12.58
CA ASN A 97 -19.38 -7.88 -12.23
C ASN A 97 -20.60 -7.83 -13.16
N ALA A 98 -21.74 -7.59 -12.57
CA ALA A 98 -22.99 -7.39 -13.27
C ALA A 98 -23.41 -5.93 -13.14
N GLY A 99 -23.03 -5.12 -14.10
CA GLY A 99 -23.47 -3.73 -14.16
C GLY A 99 -24.95 -3.64 -14.55
N GLY A 100 -25.61 -2.58 -14.10
CA GLY A 100 -26.98 -2.31 -14.50
C GLY A 100 -27.68 -1.37 -13.51
N ILE A 101 -28.74 -0.71 -14.03
CA ILE A 101 -29.62 0.11 -13.20
C ILE A 101 -30.84 -0.73 -12.87
N TYR A 102 -31.15 -0.80 -11.61
CA TYR A 102 -32.23 -1.61 -11.11
C TYR A 102 -33.35 -0.74 -10.54
N THR A 103 -34.57 -1.18 -10.76
CA THR A 103 -35.79 -0.57 -10.19
C THR A 103 -36.54 -1.62 -9.37
N SER A 104 -37.24 -1.20 -8.32
CA SER A 104 -38.16 -2.02 -7.53
C SER A 104 -39.38 -1.19 -7.11
N ASP A 105 -40.58 -1.70 -7.30
CA ASP A 105 -41.83 -1.00 -6.94
C ASP A 105 -41.86 0.44 -7.49
N ASN A 106 -41.46 0.66 -8.74
CA ASN A 106 -41.35 1.97 -9.42
C ASN A 106 -40.35 2.97 -8.76
N LYS A 107 -39.48 2.50 -7.86
CA LYS A 107 -38.40 3.29 -7.31
C LYS A 107 -37.07 2.85 -7.90
N THR A 108 -36.22 3.79 -8.23
CA THR A 108 -34.87 3.50 -8.69
C THR A 108 -34.01 3.04 -7.52
N ILE A 109 -33.46 1.84 -7.61
CA ILE A 109 -32.47 1.28 -6.67
C ILE A 109 -31.06 1.78 -7.00
N GLY A 110 -30.84 2.17 -8.26
CA GLY A 110 -29.53 2.64 -8.74
C GLY A 110 -28.69 1.52 -9.34
N THR A 111 -27.37 1.64 -9.19
CA THR A 111 -26.37 0.73 -9.74
C THR A 111 -25.67 -0.06 -8.63
N PRO A 112 -26.35 -1.05 -8.02
CA PRO A 112 -25.70 -1.87 -6.99
C PRO A 112 -24.57 -2.70 -7.59
N LEU A 113 -23.55 -2.98 -6.79
CA LEU A 113 -22.47 -3.88 -7.18
C LEU A 113 -22.95 -5.32 -7.08
N PHE A 114 -23.72 -5.76 -8.08
CA PHE A 114 -24.06 -7.17 -8.18
C PHE A 114 -22.99 -7.94 -8.95
N LYS A 115 -22.82 -9.21 -8.58
CA LYS A 115 -21.97 -10.15 -9.32
C LYS A 115 -22.83 -11.33 -9.79
N TRP A 116 -22.64 -11.72 -11.03
CA TRP A 116 -23.14 -13.02 -11.44
C TRP A 116 -22.10 -14.10 -11.12
N VAL A 117 -22.59 -15.27 -10.73
CA VAL A 117 -21.79 -16.41 -10.30
C VAL A 117 -22.33 -17.69 -10.94
N ASN A 118 -21.49 -18.71 -11.08
CA ASN A 118 -22.01 -20.02 -11.47
C ASN A 118 -22.53 -20.81 -10.26
N GLN A 119 -23.19 -21.94 -10.51
CA GLN A 119 -23.83 -22.79 -9.49
C GLN A 119 -22.87 -23.32 -8.41
N ASN A 120 -21.56 -23.41 -8.67
CA ASN A 120 -20.59 -23.94 -7.72
C ASN A 120 -20.02 -22.86 -6.78
N TYR A 121 -20.29 -21.58 -7.04
CA TYR A 121 -19.75 -20.47 -6.23
C TYR A 121 -20.12 -20.61 -4.76
N THR A 122 -21.39 -20.87 -4.44
CA THR A 122 -21.89 -20.99 -3.07
C THR A 122 -21.38 -22.24 -2.35
N ARG A 123 -20.88 -23.24 -3.08
CA ARG A 123 -20.22 -24.42 -2.50
C ARG A 123 -18.79 -24.11 -2.10
N LEU A 124 -18.08 -23.32 -2.90
CA LEU A 124 -16.71 -22.85 -2.55
C LEU A 124 -16.74 -21.79 -1.46
N PHE A 125 -17.65 -20.84 -1.56
CA PHE A 125 -17.78 -19.67 -0.72
C PHE A 125 -19.16 -19.60 -0.07
N PRO A 126 -19.46 -20.50 0.88
CA PRO A 126 -20.79 -20.61 1.48
C PRO A 126 -21.14 -19.32 2.24
N PRO A 127 -22.19 -18.58 1.81
CA PRO A 127 -22.62 -17.39 2.51
C PRO A 127 -23.42 -17.75 3.75
N LYS A 128 -23.34 -16.93 4.80
CA LYS A 128 -24.17 -17.08 5.98
C LYS A 128 -25.52 -16.40 5.75
N VAL A 129 -26.59 -17.20 5.64
CA VAL A 129 -27.95 -16.71 5.42
C VAL A 129 -28.55 -16.15 6.72
N ILE A 130 -29.11 -14.95 6.65
CA ILE A 130 -29.79 -14.25 7.75
C ILE A 130 -31.30 -14.42 7.64
N ALA A 131 -31.84 -14.26 6.43
CA ALA A 131 -33.28 -14.36 6.15
C ALA A 131 -33.51 -15.00 4.79
N GLY A 132 -34.66 -15.67 4.63
CA GLY A 132 -35.03 -16.40 3.40
C GLY A 132 -34.37 -17.77 3.29
N ASN A 133 -34.45 -18.34 2.11
CA ASN A 133 -33.85 -19.66 1.80
C ASN A 133 -32.87 -19.50 0.64
N MET A 134 -31.72 -20.11 0.81
CA MET A 134 -30.77 -20.31 -0.28
C MET A 134 -31.25 -21.53 -1.10
N THR A 135 -32.27 -21.30 -1.91
CA THR A 135 -32.58 -22.24 -3.00
C THR A 135 -31.44 -22.19 -4.01
N ASP A 136 -31.11 -23.32 -4.61
CA ASP A 136 -30.06 -23.37 -5.65
C ASP A 136 -30.26 -22.16 -6.58
N PRO A 137 -29.24 -21.37 -6.80
CA PRO A 137 -29.36 -20.12 -7.55
C PRO A 137 -29.46 -20.39 -9.06
N ILE A 138 -30.37 -21.29 -9.47
CA ILE A 138 -30.59 -21.63 -10.86
C ILE A 138 -31.53 -20.58 -11.47
N PRO A 139 -31.31 -20.16 -12.72
CA PRO A 139 -32.26 -19.33 -13.45
C PRO A 139 -33.66 -19.95 -13.38
N THR A 140 -34.65 -19.15 -13.03
CA THR A 140 -36.04 -19.64 -12.93
C THR A 140 -36.70 -19.85 -14.29
N THR A 141 -36.06 -19.35 -15.34
CA THR A 141 -36.53 -19.53 -16.75
C THR A 141 -35.36 -19.97 -17.63
N GLU A 142 -35.61 -20.78 -18.65
CA GLU A 142 -34.60 -21.25 -19.60
C GLU A 142 -33.95 -20.10 -20.39
N ASP A 143 -34.66 -19.01 -20.59
CA ASP A 143 -34.16 -17.79 -21.24
C ASP A 143 -33.36 -16.88 -20.32
N GLY A 144 -33.20 -17.21 -19.04
CA GLY A 144 -32.43 -16.43 -18.07
C GLY A 144 -33.04 -15.08 -17.68
N THR A 145 -34.26 -14.77 -18.11
CA THR A 145 -34.92 -13.48 -17.87
C THR A 145 -35.38 -13.29 -16.43
N LYS A 146 -35.52 -14.38 -15.67
CA LYS A 146 -35.85 -14.37 -14.25
C LYS A 146 -34.81 -15.17 -13.47
N THR A 147 -34.17 -14.53 -12.52
CA THR A 147 -33.11 -15.13 -11.68
C THR A 147 -33.35 -14.89 -10.22
N ASN A 148 -32.86 -15.80 -9.39
CA ASN A 148 -32.81 -15.61 -7.94
C ASN A 148 -31.61 -14.75 -7.57
N LEU A 149 -31.82 -13.81 -6.64
CA LEU A 149 -30.83 -12.88 -6.14
C LEU A 149 -30.65 -13.04 -4.64
N MET A 150 -29.43 -13.23 -4.21
CA MET A 150 -29.02 -13.09 -2.83
C MET A 150 -28.46 -11.69 -2.61
N VAL A 151 -28.92 -10.96 -1.61
CA VAL A 151 -28.43 -9.63 -1.29
C VAL A 151 -27.75 -9.60 0.09
N THR A 152 -26.80 -8.70 0.26
CA THR A 152 -26.15 -8.52 1.56
C THR A 152 -27.07 -7.80 2.54
N ARG A 153 -26.85 -8.00 3.85
CA ARG A 153 -27.55 -7.28 4.91
C ARG A 153 -27.44 -5.76 4.75
N LYS A 154 -26.26 -5.27 4.39
CA LYS A 154 -26.00 -3.85 4.14
C LYS A 154 -26.90 -3.31 3.03
N PHE A 155 -27.01 -4.03 1.94
CA PHE A 155 -27.88 -3.67 0.83
C PHE A 155 -29.34 -3.73 1.22
N ALA A 156 -29.80 -4.80 1.87
CA ALA A 156 -31.19 -4.92 2.33
C ALA A 156 -31.61 -3.77 3.24
N LEU A 157 -30.80 -3.45 4.25
CA LEU A 157 -31.10 -2.37 5.21
C LEU A 157 -30.98 -0.95 4.61
N LYS A 158 -30.38 -0.80 3.43
CA LYS A 158 -30.35 0.49 2.72
C LYS A 158 -31.72 0.85 2.14
N TYR A 159 -32.53 -0.14 1.76
CA TYR A 159 -33.78 0.07 1.03
C TYR A 159 -35.02 -0.41 1.81
N TRP A 160 -34.87 -1.34 2.75
CA TRP A 160 -35.93 -1.91 3.58
C TRP A 160 -35.58 -1.82 5.05
N LYS A 161 -36.61 -1.85 5.92
CA LYS A 161 -36.39 -1.68 7.36
C LYS A 161 -35.78 -2.92 8.02
N THR A 162 -36.11 -4.10 7.53
CA THR A 162 -35.59 -5.37 8.04
C THR A 162 -35.13 -6.26 6.89
N PRO A 163 -34.21 -7.22 7.14
CA PRO A 163 -33.80 -8.19 6.13
C PRO A 163 -34.98 -9.02 5.56
N GLU A 164 -35.97 -9.35 6.38
CA GLU A 164 -37.14 -10.15 6.02
C GLU A 164 -38.05 -9.42 5.01
N GLU A 165 -38.16 -8.11 5.12
CA GLU A 165 -38.96 -7.27 4.20
C GLU A 165 -38.38 -7.26 2.78
N ALA A 166 -37.09 -7.54 2.61
CA ALA A 166 -36.44 -7.63 1.31
C ALA A 166 -36.78 -8.90 0.56
N ILE A 167 -37.17 -9.97 1.26
CA ILE A 167 -37.47 -11.26 0.65
C ILE A 167 -38.71 -11.16 -0.25
N GLY A 168 -38.63 -11.75 -1.44
CA GLY A 168 -39.70 -11.72 -2.45
C GLY A 168 -39.77 -10.42 -3.26
N LYS A 169 -38.98 -9.40 -2.95
CA LYS A 169 -38.92 -8.19 -3.75
C LYS A 169 -38.28 -8.47 -5.10
N ILE A 170 -38.80 -7.81 -6.13
CA ILE A 170 -38.36 -7.98 -7.50
C ILE A 170 -37.57 -6.73 -7.92
N LEU A 171 -36.37 -6.95 -8.39
CA LEU A 171 -35.56 -5.94 -9.04
C LEU A 171 -35.60 -6.15 -10.55
N THR A 172 -35.89 -5.10 -11.30
CA THR A 172 -35.93 -5.13 -12.74
C THR A 172 -34.81 -4.26 -13.31
N ASP A 173 -34.03 -4.78 -14.23
CA ASP A 173 -32.95 -4.04 -14.90
C ASP A 173 -33.47 -3.30 -16.15
N GLN A 174 -32.62 -2.53 -16.81
CA GLN A 174 -32.95 -1.76 -18.02
C GLN A 174 -33.43 -2.63 -19.19
N ASN A 175 -32.99 -3.89 -19.27
CA ASN A 175 -33.35 -4.84 -20.29
C ASN A 175 -34.64 -5.60 -19.92
N LYS A 176 -35.33 -5.22 -18.87
CA LYS A 176 -36.51 -5.86 -18.31
C LYS A 176 -36.25 -7.26 -17.73
N PHE A 177 -35.00 -7.65 -17.49
CA PHE A 177 -34.71 -8.85 -16.73
C PHE A 177 -35.07 -8.65 -15.28
N THR A 178 -35.70 -9.64 -14.68
CA THR A 178 -36.17 -9.57 -13.30
C THR A 178 -35.31 -10.46 -12.38
N LYS A 179 -34.96 -9.93 -11.21
CA LYS A 179 -34.23 -10.65 -10.16
C LYS A 179 -35.06 -10.65 -8.89
N THR A 180 -35.43 -11.81 -8.40
CA THR A 180 -36.22 -11.94 -7.17
C THR A 180 -35.28 -12.15 -5.99
N ILE A 181 -35.38 -11.35 -4.94
CA ILE A 181 -34.61 -11.52 -3.72
C ILE A 181 -35.13 -12.74 -2.97
N THR A 182 -34.34 -13.81 -2.92
CA THR A 182 -34.69 -15.07 -2.25
C THR A 182 -34.01 -15.25 -0.91
N ALA A 183 -32.86 -14.61 -0.72
CA ALA A 183 -32.10 -14.67 0.53
C ALA A 183 -31.41 -13.34 0.85
N VAL A 184 -31.32 -13.04 2.13
CA VAL A 184 -30.42 -12.02 2.68
C VAL A 184 -29.29 -12.70 3.40
N ILE A 185 -28.06 -12.37 3.00
CA ILE A 185 -26.84 -12.95 3.53
C ILE A 185 -26.07 -11.94 4.41
N GLU A 186 -25.24 -12.43 5.31
CA GLU A 186 -24.33 -11.58 6.05
C GLU A 186 -23.35 -10.89 5.09
N ASN A 187 -22.90 -9.67 5.44
CA ASN A 187 -21.90 -8.98 4.61
C ASN A 187 -20.61 -9.81 4.57
N PRO A 188 -19.95 -9.93 3.41
CA PRO A 188 -18.62 -10.51 3.37
C PRO A 188 -17.69 -9.80 4.36
N PRO A 189 -16.80 -10.51 5.05
CA PRO A 189 -15.79 -9.89 5.89
C PRO A 189 -14.97 -8.85 5.13
N SER A 190 -14.50 -7.81 5.81
CA SER A 190 -13.73 -6.74 5.15
C SER A 190 -12.42 -7.23 4.51
N ASN A 191 -11.89 -8.36 5.00
CA ASN A 191 -10.73 -9.05 4.45
C ASN A 191 -11.11 -10.15 3.44
N SER A 192 -12.14 -9.92 2.65
CA SER A 192 -12.50 -10.75 1.49
C SER A 192 -12.40 -9.96 0.19
N ILE A 193 -11.91 -10.61 -0.87
CA ILE A 193 -11.93 -10.04 -2.23
C ILE A 193 -13.35 -10.07 -2.85
N PHE A 194 -14.26 -10.84 -2.26
CA PHE A 194 -15.63 -11.05 -2.77
C PHE A 194 -16.61 -9.99 -2.24
N GLN A 195 -16.24 -8.70 -2.37
CA GLN A 195 -17.16 -7.63 -1.98
C GLN A 195 -18.23 -7.43 -3.06
N ALA A 196 -19.50 -7.46 -2.66
CA ALA A 196 -20.65 -7.16 -3.53
C ALA A 196 -21.87 -6.74 -2.70
N ASP A 197 -22.84 -6.12 -3.33
CA ASP A 197 -24.16 -5.85 -2.77
C ASP A 197 -25.08 -7.07 -2.87
N GLY A 198 -24.79 -7.96 -3.82
CA GLY A 198 -25.54 -9.21 -3.99
C GLY A 198 -24.98 -10.08 -5.11
N TYR A 199 -25.47 -11.31 -5.15
CA TYR A 199 -25.06 -12.33 -6.10
C TYR A 199 -26.27 -13.00 -6.73
N TYR A 200 -26.22 -13.24 -8.04
CA TYR A 200 -27.19 -14.08 -8.72
C TYR A 200 -26.49 -15.12 -9.58
N SER A 201 -27.10 -16.28 -9.72
CA SER A 201 -26.49 -17.37 -10.43
C SER A 201 -26.90 -17.41 -11.88
N ILE A 202 -25.96 -17.77 -12.72
CA ILE A 202 -26.19 -18.20 -14.09
C ILE A 202 -25.65 -19.62 -14.27
N GLN A 203 -26.28 -20.37 -15.17
CA GLN A 203 -25.76 -21.67 -15.55
C GLN A 203 -24.62 -21.48 -16.55
N VAL A 204 -23.48 -22.11 -16.24
CA VAL A 204 -22.29 -22.10 -17.08
C VAL A 204 -22.04 -23.55 -17.52
N ASP A 205 -22.46 -23.88 -18.71
CA ASP A 205 -22.19 -25.16 -19.36
C ASP A 205 -21.77 -24.97 -20.83
N LYS A 206 -21.28 -26.04 -21.46
CA LYS A 206 -20.78 -25.96 -22.82
C LYS A 206 -21.88 -25.63 -23.86
N SER A 207 -23.12 -25.98 -23.56
CA SER A 207 -24.23 -25.78 -24.50
C SER A 207 -24.47 -24.31 -24.85
N HIS A 208 -24.11 -23.42 -23.92
CA HIS A 208 -24.19 -21.96 -24.13
C HIS A 208 -23.09 -21.40 -25.03
N TYR A 209 -22.02 -22.16 -25.29
CA TYR A 209 -20.82 -21.71 -26.02
C TYR A 209 -20.69 -22.41 -27.39
N THR A 210 -21.81 -22.62 -28.05
CA THR A 210 -21.87 -23.31 -29.38
C THR A 210 -22.20 -22.37 -30.52
N SER A 211 -22.64 -21.14 -30.25
CA SER A 211 -23.11 -20.20 -31.27
C SER A 211 -21.98 -19.56 -32.10
N ARG A 212 -20.73 -19.68 -31.65
CA ARG A 212 -19.54 -19.15 -32.34
C ARG A 212 -18.43 -20.20 -32.35
N SER A 213 -17.32 -19.90 -33.06
CA SER A 213 -16.17 -20.82 -33.08
C SER A 213 -15.56 -21.05 -31.70
N PRO A 214 -14.98 -22.23 -31.43
CA PRO A 214 -14.27 -22.49 -30.18
C PRO A 214 -13.18 -21.45 -29.89
N GLU A 215 -12.45 -21.05 -30.94
CA GLU A 215 -11.40 -20.03 -30.85
C GLU A 215 -11.91 -18.70 -30.26
N TYR A 216 -13.13 -18.28 -30.65
CA TYR A 216 -13.77 -17.09 -30.08
C TYR A 216 -13.94 -17.17 -28.58
N TYR A 217 -14.47 -18.28 -28.06
CA TYR A 217 -14.72 -18.44 -26.64
C TYR A 217 -13.45 -18.60 -25.80
N TRP A 218 -12.41 -19.20 -26.36
CA TRP A 218 -11.12 -19.34 -25.69
C TRP A 218 -10.32 -18.04 -25.67
N ASN A 219 -10.61 -17.09 -26.53
CA ASN A 219 -9.98 -15.77 -26.57
C ASN A 219 -10.88 -14.63 -26.06
N TYR A 220 -12.09 -14.98 -25.55
CA TYR A 220 -12.97 -14.01 -24.93
C TYR A 220 -12.35 -13.42 -23.66
N PRO A 221 -12.66 -12.14 -23.31
CA PRO A 221 -12.12 -11.54 -22.09
C PRO A 221 -12.25 -12.43 -20.87
N PRO A 222 -11.20 -12.53 -20.03
CA PRO A 222 -11.19 -13.43 -18.89
C PRO A 222 -12.18 -12.98 -17.81
N ASN A 223 -12.83 -13.95 -17.18
CA ASN A 223 -13.61 -13.75 -15.96
C ASN A 223 -12.85 -14.30 -14.75
N GLU A 224 -13.07 -13.70 -13.59
CA GLU A 224 -12.51 -14.25 -12.35
C GLU A 224 -12.91 -15.71 -12.18
N MET A 225 -11.94 -16.57 -11.88
CA MET A 225 -12.16 -18.01 -11.82
C MET A 225 -11.40 -18.64 -10.66
N TYR A 226 -12.07 -19.52 -9.95
CA TYR A 226 -11.55 -20.21 -8.77
C TYR A 226 -11.78 -21.72 -8.94
N VAL A 227 -10.80 -22.50 -8.49
CA VAL A 227 -10.85 -23.96 -8.53
C VAL A 227 -10.50 -24.53 -7.16
N CYS A 228 -11.33 -25.41 -6.66
CA CYS A 228 -11.05 -26.26 -5.50
C CYS A 228 -10.57 -27.61 -5.99
N LEU A 229 -9.38 -28.00 -5.55
CA LEU A 229 -8.77 -29.28 -5.87
C LEU A 229 -9.07 -30.29 -4.77
N HIS A 230 -9.05 -31.59 -5.13
CA HIS A 230 -9.10 -32.67 -4.15
C HIS A 230 -7.84 -32.66 -3.27
N GLU A 231 -7.97 -33.10 -2.04
CA GLU A 231 -6.85 -33.32 -1.12
C GLU A 231 -5.80 -34.22 -1.79
N ASN A 232 -4.52 -33.91 -1.56
CA ASN A 232 -3.36 -34.63 -2.14
C ASN A 232 -3.14 -34.46 -3.66
N THR A 233 -3.80 -33.52 -4.33
CA THR A 233 -3.50 -33.21 -5.73
C THR A 233 -2.13 -32.52 -5.86
N ASP A 234 -1.29 -33.01 -6.79
CA ASP A 234 -0.06 -32.30 -7.17
C ASP A 234 -0.42 -31.03 -7.95
N VAL A 235 -0.40 -29.91 -7.24
CA VAL A 235 -0.74 -28.57 -7.76
C VAL A 235 0.11 -28.19 -8.97
N LYS A 236 1.41 -28.55 -8.98
CA LYS A 236 2.30 -28.21 -10.08
C LYS A 236 2.02 -29.08 -11.33
N ALA A 237 1.69 -30.34 -11.13
CA ALA A 237 1.27 -31.23 -12.21
C ALA A 237 -0.07 -30.75 -12.80
N PHE A 238 -1.00 -30.37 -11.96
CA PHE A 238 -2.30 -29.83 -12.38
C PHE A 238 -2.12 -28.52 -13.20
N SER A 239 -1.31 -27.56 -12.74
CA SER A 239 -1.06 -26.32 -13.48
C SER A 239 -0.47 -26.59 -14.87
N ARG A 240 0.50 -27.51 -14.99
CA ARG A 240 1.06 -27.92 -16.28
C ARG A 240 0.03 -28.57 -17.20
N LYS A 241 -0.83 -29.46 -16.65
CA LYS A 241 -1.92 -30.10 -17.38
C LYS A 241 -2.91 -29.07 -17.90
N LEU A 242 -3.30 -28.13 -17.05
CA LEU A 242 -4.21 -27.04 -17.38
C LEU A 242 -3.67 -26.16 -18.51
N HIS A 243 -2.40 -25.76 -18.44
CA HIS A 243 -1.76 -24.99 -19.50
C HIS A 243 -1.72 -25.75 -20.83
N THR A 244 -1.32 -27.03 -20.81
CA THR A 244 -1.28 -27.87 -22.02
C THR A 244 -2.66 -28.04 -22.64
N TYR A 245 -3.68 -28.25 -21.79
CA TYR A 245 -5.08 -28.38 -22.22
C TYR A 245 -5.59 -27.10 -22.89
N SER A 246 -5.30 -25.95 -22.32
CA SER A 246 -5.73 -24.65 -22.83
C SER A 246 -5.13 -24.34 -24.20
N ILE A 247 -3.84 -24.62 -24.40
CA ILE A 247 -3.19 -24.46 -25.71
C ILE A 247 -3.81 -25.40 -26.75
N LYS A 248 -4.06 -26.66 -26.38
CA LYS A 248 -4.69 -27.64 -27.27
C LYS A 248 -6.07 -27.19 -27.75
N ASN A 249 -6.81 -26.45 -26.93
CA ASN A 249 -8.12 -25.90 -27.23
C ASN A 249 -8.07 -24.45 -27.75
N GLN A 250 -6.98 -24.06 -28.37
CA GLN A 250 -6.83 -22.81 -29.15
C GLN A 250 -6.78 -21.52 -28.31
N LEU A 251 -6.42 -21.60 -27.01
CA LEU A 251 -5.99 -20.39 -26.29
C LEU A 251 -4.73 -19.82 -26.99
N ASN A 252 -4.69 -18.49 -27.08
CA ASN A 252 -3.53 -17.81 -27.65
C ASN A 252 -2.21 -18.39 -27.05
N PRO A 253 -1.27 -18.90 -27.85
CA PRO A 253 -0.05 -19.56 -27.37
C PRO A 253 0.89 -18.61 -26.58
N ASN A 254 0.68 -17.30 -26.68
CA ASN A 254 1.40 -16.31 -25.86
C ASN A 254 0.83 -16.16 -24.45
N LEU A 255 -0.41 -16.60 -24.23
CA LEU A 255 -1.03 -16.64 -22.92
C LEU A 255 -0.82 -18.01 -22.30
N TYR A 256 -0.51 -18.06 -21.02
CA TYR A 256 -0.53 -19.30 -20.27
C TYR A 256 -1.28 -19.14 -18.96
N ILE A 257 -1.94 -20.21 -18.58
CA ILE A 257 -2.77 -20.24 -17.39
C ILE A 257 -1.96 -20.75 -16.22
N GLU A 258 -2.01 -20.03 -15.12
CA GLU A 258 -1.40 -20.36 -13.85
C GLU A 258 -2.43 -20.31 -12.73
N ILE A 259 -2.09 -20.92 -11.59
CA ILE A 259 -2.95 -20.92 -10.41
C ILE A 259 -2.19 -20.39 -9.19
N THR A 260 -2.89 -19.67 -8.34
CA THR A 260 -2.36 -19.18 -7.06
C THR A 260 -3.32 -19.49 -5.93
N PRO A 261 -2.84 -19.84 -4.71
CA PRO A 261 -3.72 -20.03 -3.55
C PRO A 261 -4.60 -18.79 -3.35
N ILE A 262 -5.87 -18.99 -3.03
CA ILE A 262 -6.84 -17.90 -2.83
C ILE A 262 -6.35 -16.89 -1.80
N THR A 263 -5.71 -17.34 -0.73
CA THR A 263 -5.12 -16.51 0.32
C THR A 263 -3.98 -15.59 -0.16
N LYS A 264 -3.45 -15.84 -1.36
CA LYS A 264 -2.39 -15.04 -1.97
C LYS A 264 -2.89 -14.16 -3.12
N THR A 265 -4.12 -14.33 -3.56
CA THR A 265 -4.70 -13.61 -4.72
C THR A 265 -4.57 -12.10 -4.55
N ARG A 266 -4.92 -11.57 -3.37
CA ARG A 266 -4.90 -10.14 -3.07
C ARG A 266 -3.59 -9.45 -3.40
N TYR A 267 -2.46 -10.02 -3.02
CA TYR A 267 -1.15 -9.40 -3.16
C TYR A 267 -0.30 -9.95 -4.30
N GLN A 268 -0.74 -11.02 -4.98
CA GLN A 268 -0.10 -11.52 -6.19
C GLN A 268 -0.79 -11.06 -7.47
N LEU A 269 -2.13 -11.00 -7.46
CA LEU A 269 -2.94 -10.70 -8.64
C LEU A 269 -3.74 -9.41 -8.50
N GLY A 270 -3.68 -8.75 -7.33
CA GLY A 270 -4.45 -7.55 -7.08
C GLY A 270 -4.09 -6.45 -8.06
N ALA A 271 -5.02 -6.16 -8.95
CA ALA A 271 -4.96 -5.00 -9.82
C ALA A 271 -5.13 -3.71 -9.00
N GLU A 272 -4.46 -2.66 -9.42
CA GLU A 272 -4.67 -1.25 -9.11
C GLU A 272 -4.63 -0.78 -7.64
N MET A 273 -5.12 -1.52 -6.65
CA MET A 273 -5.22 -1.07 -5.25
C MET A 273 -4.48 -1.94 -4.23
N SER A 274 -3.85 -3.03 -4.64
CA SER A 274 -3.10 -3.84 -3.70
C SER A 274 -1.83 -3.09 -3.31
N PHE A 275 -1.75 -2.67 -2.07
CA PHE A 275 -0.46 -2.32 -1.49
C PHE A 275 0.49 -3.49 -1.73
N ASN A 276 1.57 -3.21 -2.45
CA ASN A 276 2.59 -4.22 -2.68
C ASN A 276 3.01 -4.78 -1.31
N LEU A 277 2.91 -6.09 -1.10
CA LEU A 277 3.24 -6.75 0.16
C LEU A 277 4.63 -6.34 0.69
N ASN A 278 5.53 -5.94 -0.21
CA ASN A 278 6.84 -5.41 0.15
C ASN A 278 6.76 -4.11 0.95
N TYR A 279 5.78 -3.23 0.69
CA TYR A 279 5.58 -2.03 1.51
C TYR A 279 5.13 -2.39 2.93
N ILE A 280 4.21 -3.35 3.04
CA ILE A 280 3.72 -3.82 4.34
C ILE A 280 4.85 -4.48 5.13
N ARG A 281 5.64 -5.34 4.49
CA ARG A 281 6.84 -5.94 5.09
C ARG A 281 7.84 -4.89 5.55
N THR A 282 8.08 -3.88 4.73
CA THR A 282 8.97 -2.77 5.08
C THR A 282 8.44 -1.99 6.28
N PHE A 283 7.12 -1.80 6.38
CA PHE A 283 6.49 -1.18 7.54
C PHE A 283 6.71 -2.00 8.82
N VAL A 284 6.45 -3.31 8.77
CA VAL A 284 6.67 -4.23 9.91
C VAL A 284 8.13 -4.25 10.35
N VAL A 285 9.06 -4.36 9.40
CA VAL A 285 10.50 -4.34 9.69
C VAL A 285 10.91 -3.01 10.32
N SER A 286 10.41 -1.91 9.81
CA SER A 286 10.67 -0.58 10.37
C SER A 286 10.12 -0.44 11.79
N GLY A 287 8.91 -0.94 12.04
CA GLY A 287 8.31 -0.99 13.36
C GLY A 287 9.11 -1.87 14.33
N LEU A 288 9.61 -3.00 13.85
CA LEU A 288 10.49 -3.88 14.63
C LEU A 288 11.81 -3.20 14.99
N LEU A 289 12.43 -2.50 14.04
CA LEU A 289 13.65 -1.73 14.29
C LEU A 289 13.40 -0.61 15.32
N LEU A 290 12.28 0.09 15.23
CA LEU A 290 11.90 1.10 16.20
C LEU A 290 11.68 0.48 17.60
N LEU A 291 10.99 -0.67 17.67
CA LEU A 291 10.79 -1.42 18.90
C LEU A 291 12.14 -1.83 19.51
N PHE A 292 13.08 -2.33 18.71
CA PHE A 292 14.43 -2.62 19.20
C PHE A 292 15.14 -1.38 19.76
N CYS A 293 15.06 -0.22 19.11
CA CYS A 293 15.59 1.03 19.61
C CYS A 293 15.02 1.37 20.99
N THR A 294 13.71 1.24 21.17
CA THR A 294 13.05 1.56 22.44
C THR A 294 13.40 0.56 23.54
N LEU A 295 13.47 -0.73 23.22
CA LEU A 295 13.88 -1.78 24.14
C LEU A 295 15.34 -1.59 24.60
N PHE A 296 16.26 -1.31 23.69
CA PHE A 296 17.66 -1.02 24.05
C PHE A 296 17.78 0.22 24.91
N ASN A 297 17.04 1.29 24.61
CA ASN A 297 17.01 2.48 25.45
C ASN A 297 16.47 2.16 26.84
N PHE A 298 15.37 1.40 26.93
CA PHE A 298 14.81 0.96 28.19
C PHE A 298 15.81 0.15 29.03
N ILE A 299 16.45 -0.85 28.41
CA ILE A 299 17.47 -1.68 29.08
C ILE A 299 18.61 -0.82 29.59
N ASN A 300 19.17 0.08 28.80
CA ASN A 300 20.25 0.97 29.20
C ASN A 300 19.88 1.83 30.40
N LEU A 301 18.66 2.38 30.40
CA LEU A 301 18.15 3.19 31.50
C LEU A 301 17.94 2.38 32.79
N GLN A 302 17.41 1.15 32.68
CA GLN A 302 17.25 0.27 33.85
C GLN A 302 18.59 -0.17 34.43
N VAL A 303 19.53 -0.54 33.56
CA VAL A 303 20.88 -0.92 34.00
C VAL A 303 21.57 0.23 34.75
N ASN A 304 21.49 1.46 34.20
CA ASN A 304 22.04 2.64 34.87
C ASN A 304 21.41 2.87 36.25
N ARG A 305 20.10 2.74 36.42
CA ARG A 305 19.39 2.84 37.69
C ARG A 305 19.86 1.79 38.72
N ILE A 306 20.06 0.56 38.24
CA ILE A 306 20.54 -0.52 39.11
C ILE A 306 21.93 -0.20 39.64
N PHE A 307 22.81 0.34 38.79
CA PHE A 307 24.16 0.77 39.23
C PHE A 307 24.12 1.96 40.19
N GLU A 308 23.31 2.98 39.97
CA GLU A 308 23.13 4.10 40.89
C GLU A 308 22.64 3.65 42.26
N ARG A 309 21.81 2.60 42.31
CA ARG A 309 21.26 2.03 43.53
C ARG A 309 22.12 0.91 44.15
N SER A 310 23.31 0.66 43.61
CA SER A 310 24.16 -0.44 44.07
C SER A 310 24.55 -0.33 45.55
N ARG A 311 24.78 0.89 46.07
CA ARG A 311 25.05 1.12 47.50
C ARG A 311 23.83 0.76 48.37
N GLU A 312 22.63 1.14 47.96
CA GLU A 312 21.37 0.78 48.62
C GLU A 312 21.19 -0.75 48.67
N PHE A 313 21.45 -1.42 47.55
CA PHE A 313 21.35 -2.88 47.49
C PHE A 313 22.39 -3.57 48.38
N LYS A 314 23.62 -3.05 48.45
CA LYS A 314 24.67 -3.55 49.38
C LYS A 314 24.23 -3.43 50.83
N LEU A 315 23.77 -2.25 51.26
CA LEU A 315 23.28 -2.02 52.62
C LEU A 315 22.13 -2.95 53.00
N ARG A 316 21.18 -3.15 52.09
CA ARG A 316 20.05 -4.08 52.32
C ARG A 316 20.51 -5.54 52.46
N THR A 317 21.48 -5.96 51.67
CA THR A 317 22.02 -7.31 51.70
C THR A 317 22.81 -7.53 53.01
N SER A 318 23.57 -6.54 53.47
CA SER A 318 24.28 -6.59 54.77
C SER A 318 23.31 -6.61 55.98
N LEU A 319 22.10 -6.04 55.82
CA LEU A 319 21.01 -6.09 56.80
C LEU A 319 20.14 -7.36 56.69
N GLY A 320 20.55 -8.38 55.91
CA GLY A 320 19.89 -9.67 55.83
C GLY A 320 18.84 -9.81 54.69
N ALA A 321 18.74 -8.87 53.75
CA ALA A 321 17.82 -9.01 52.61
C ALA A 321 18.28 -10.14 51.68
N VAL A 322 17.36 -11.08 51.38
CA VAL A 322 17.60 -12.20 50.46
C VAL A 322 17.62 -11.68 49.02
N LYS A 323 18.52 -12.21 48.18
CA LYS A 323 18.64 -11.88 46.77
C LYS A 323 17.26 -11.91 46.02
N LYS A 324 16.42 -12.89 46.39
CA LYS A 324 15.05 -13.03 45.86
C LYS A 324 14.19 -11.77 46.04
N ASN A 325 14.32 -11.08 47.18
CA ASN A 325 13.56 -9.87 47.47
C ASN A 325 13.97 -8.69 46.59
N LEU A 326 15.25 -8.58 46.23
CA LEU A 326 15.76 -7.58 45.31
C LEU A 326 15.27 -7.84 43.87
N PHE A 327 15.29 -9.12 43.44
CA PHE A 327 14.75 -9.49 42.14
C PHE A 327 13.24 -9.18 42.01
N CYS A 328 12.43 -9.58 43.02
CA CYS A 328 11.01 -9.28 43.04
C CYS A 328 10.71 -7.80 42.94
N GLN A 329 11.49 -6.96 43.63
CA GLN A 329 11.32 -5.51 43.56
C GLN A 329 11.57 -4.98 42.16
N ILE A 330 12.63 -5.40 41.45
CA ILE A 330 12.97 -4.95 40.10
C ILE A 330 11.94 -5.45 39.11
N ILE A 331 11.48 -6.71 39.25
CA ILE A 331 10.42 -7.24 38.40
C ILE A 331 9.16 -6.38 38.50
N ILE A 332 8.75 -6.02 39.71
CA ILE A 332 7.57 -5.18 39.92
C ILE A 332 7.76 -3.77 39.32
N GLU A 333 8.96 -3.17 39.53
CA GLU A 333 9.27 -1.85 38.93
C GLU A 333 9.17 -1.86 37.40
N ILE A 334 9.71 -2.89 36.73
CA ILE A 334 9.62 -3.07 35.27
C ILE A 334 8.17 -3.30 34.85
N SER A 335 7.45 -4.16 35.57
CA SER A 335 6.06 -4.50 35.26
C SER A 335 5.13 -3.27 35.31
N ILE A 336 5.32 -2.38 36.29
CA ILE A 336 4.56 -1.13 36.38
C ILE A 336 4.86 -0.24 35.16
N GLN A 337 6.11 -0.13 34.74
CA GLN A 337 6.48 0.69 33.59
C GLN A 337 5.91 0.15 32.28
N VAL A 338 5.96 -1.16 32.08
CA VAL A 338 5.38 -1.80 30.89
C VAL A 338 3.85 -1.67 30.88
N LEU A 339 3.20 -1.83 32.04
CA LEU A 339 1.76 -1.63 32.16
C LEU A 339 1.36 -0.19 31.81
N LEU A 340 2.10 0.80 32.31
CA LEU A 340 1.86 2.20 31.95
C LEU A 340 2.14 2.47 30.47
N ALA A 341 3.17 1.85 29.91
CA ALA A 341 3.45 1.96 28.47
C ALA A 341 2.33 1.35 27.63
N LEU A 342 1.73 0.23 28.02
CA LEU A 342 0.57 -0.36 27.36
C LEU A 342 -0.66 0.54 27.44
N LEU A 343 -0.92 1.15 28.58
CA LEU A 343 -2.04 2.10 28.72
C LEU A 343 -1.87 3.33 27.80
N VAL A 344 -0.65 3.87 27.74
CA VAL A 344 -0.34 4.94 26.78
C VAL A 344 -0.45 4.42 25.34
N GLY A 345 -0.02 3.19 25.07
CA GLY A 345 -0.15 2.54 23.77
C GLY A 345 -1.60 2.42 23.29
N VAL A 346 -2.52 2.03 24.17
CA VAL A 346 -3.96 2.03 23.88
C VAL A 346 -4.44 3.42 23.47
N SER A 347 -4.04 4.46 24.21
CA SER A 347 -4.40 5.85 23.89
C SER A 347 -3.83 6.30 22.54
N LEU A 348 -2.59 5.88 22.22
CA LEU A 348 -1.97 6.17 20.92
C LEU A 348 -2.71 5.45 19.78
N ILE A 349 -3.12 4.20 19.96
CA ILE A 349 -3.92 3.46 18.98
C ILE A 349 -5.24 4.19 18.71
N GLU A 350 -6.00 4.56 19.75
CA GLU A 350 -7.26 5.28 19.59
C GLU A 350 -7.08 6.59 18.80
N LEU A 351 -6.02 7.33 19.09
CA LEU A 351 -5.72 8.59 18.41
C LEU A 351 -5.31 8.41 16.95
N THR A 352 -4.57 7.34 16.64
CA THR A 352 -3.98 7.12 15.30
C THR A 352 -4.86 6.31 14.37
N THR A 353 -5.77 5.47 14.89
CA THR A 353 -6.65 4.60 14.08
C THR A 353 -7.40 5.35 12.99
N PRO A 354 -8.09 6.49 13.21
CA PRO A 354 -8.81 7.19 12.14
C PRO A 354 -7.90 7.61 10.98
N TYR A 355 -6.67 8.04 11.29
CA TYR A 355 -5.69 8.42 10.26
C TYR A 355 -5.19 7.21 9.48
N ILE A 356 -5.03 6.06 10.15
CA ILE A 356 -4.58 4.82 9.53
C ILE A 356 -5.69 4.26 8.63
N GLU A 357 -6.94 4.26 9.07
CA GLU A 357 -8.11 3.87 8.28
C GLU A 357 -8.24 4.71 7.01
N GLN A 358 -8.08 6.02 7.10
CA GLN A 358 -8.09 6.93 5.95
C GLN A 358 -6.90 6.68 5.01
N LEU A 359 -5.73 6.35 5.57
CA LEU A 359 -4.51 6.11 4.78
C LEU A 359 -4.58 4.78 4.01
N LEU A 360 -5.13 3.74 4.66
CA LEU A 360 -5.17 2.37 4.15
C LEU A 360 -6.47 2.05 3.41
N ASP A 361 -7.46 2.95 3.48
CA ASP A 361 -8.82 2.75 2.95
C ASP A 361 -9.46 1.44 3.44
N THR A 362 -9.24 1.11 4.71
CA THR A 362 -9.71 -0.12 5.35
C THR A 362 -10.28 0.17 6.73
N SER A 363 -11.29 -0.57 7.13
CA SER A 363 -11.83 -0.51 8.50
C SER A 363 -10.97 -1.38 9.43
N ILE A 364 -10.46 -0.80 10.50
CA ILE A 364 -9.65 -1.50 11.49
C ILE A 364 -10.54 -2.09 12.59
N GLN A 365 -10.40 -3.38 12.85
CA GLN A 365 -11.06 -4.02 13.99
C GLN A 365 -10.27 -3.72 15.27
N LYS A 366 -10.63 -2.67 15.98
CA LYS A 366 -9.93 -2.19 17.19
C LYS A 366 -9.74 -3.26 18.25
N GLN A 367 -10.69 -4.17 18.42
CA GLN A 367 -10.58 -5.26 19.40
C GLN A 367 -9.40 -6.18 19.12
N GLU A 368 -9.21 -6.58 17.87
CA GLU A 368 -8.07 -7.39 17.46
C GLU A 368 -6.74 -6.64 17.64
N LEU A 369 -6.72 -5.36 17.28
CA LEU A 369 -5.54 -4.53 17.43
C LEU A 369 -5.13 -4.38 18.92
N PHE A 370 -6.09 -4.29 19.85
CA PHE A 370 -5.80 -4.26 21.29
C PHE A 370 -5.29 -5.61 21.80
N ILE A 371 -5.80 -6.73 21.28
CA ILE A 371 -5.29 -8.06 21.61
C ILE A 371 -3.85 -8.21 21.12
N ASP A 372 -3.54 -7.77 19.91
CA ASP A 372 -2.19 -7.76 19.35
C ASP A 372 -1.23 -6.88 20.18
N LEU A 373 -1.69 -5.71 20.64
CA LEU A 373 -0.90 -4.84 21.53
C LEU A 373 -0.59 -5.54 22.87
N LEU A 374 -1.56 -6.24 23.44
CA LEU A 374 -1.37 -6.99 24.68
C LEU A 374 -0.36 -8.13 24.49
N GLN A 375 -0.47 -8.89 23.41
CA GLN A 375 0.44 -9.99 23.07
C GLN A 375 1.87 -9.50 22.83
N THR A 376 2.03 -8.44 22.04
CA THR A 376 3.35 -7.82 21.79
C THR A 376 3.92 -7.21 23.07
N GLY A 377 3.08 -6.62 23.93
CA GLY A 377 3.46 -6.12 25.25
C GLY A 377 3.93 -7.21 26.20
N ILE A 378 3.25 -8.35 26.26
CA ILE A 378 3.65 -9.50 27.06
C ILE A 378 4.99 -10.07 26.55
N PHE A 379 5.14 -10.21 25.23
CA PHE A 379 6.40 -10.65 24.63
C PHE A 379 7.55 -9.68 24.96
N GLY A 380 7.35 -8.37 24.77
CA GLY A 380 8.33 -7.35 25.14
C GLY A 380 8.68 -7.36 26.63
N TRP A 381 7.68 -7.56 27.52
CA TRP A 381 7.87 -7.66 28.96
C TRP A 381 8.73 -8.89 29.35
N THR A 382 8.41 -10.07 28.77
CA THR A 382 9.18 -11.29 29.06
C THR A 382 10.62 -11.18 28.58
N LEU A 383 10.84 -10.60 27.40
CA LEU A 383 12.17 -10.34 26.84
C LEU A 383 12.97 -9.37 27.72
N LEU A 384 12.38 -8.24 28.11
CA LEU A 384 13.00 -7.26 29.00
C LEU A 384 13.37 -7.86 30.34
N LEU A 385 12.45 -8.60 30.97
CA LEU A 385 12.71 -9.27 32.22
C LEU A 385 13.87 -10.25 32.10
N SER A 386 13.88 -11.09 31.08
CA SER A 386 14.93 -12.08 30.86
C SER A 386 16.31 -11.42 30.76
N ILE A 387 16.44 -10.36 29.95
CA ILE A 387 17.70 -9.64 29.73
C ILE A 387 18.14 -8.94 31.04
N VAL A 388 17.24 -8.21 31.69
CA VAL A 388 17.58 -7.46 32.92
C VAL A 388 17.94 -8.42 34.05
N LEU A 389 17.20 -9.53 34.20
CA LEU A 389 17.49 -10.54 35.20
C LEU A 389 18.83 -11.23 34.95
N LEU A 390 19.20 -11.51 33.71
CA LEU A 390 20.51 -12.04 33.35
C LEU A 390 21.64 -11.06 33.74
N ILE A 391 21.49 -9.79 33.44
CA ILE A 391 22.47 -8.76 33.79
C ILE A 391 22.62 -8.67 35.30
N ILE A 392 21.52 -8.65 36.06
CA ILE A 392 21.52 -8.57 37.52
C ILE A 392 22.12 -9.83 38.15
N SER A 393 21.76 -11.00 37.62
CA SER A 393 22.30 -12.27 38.09
C SER A 393 23.83 -12.31 38.00
N ARG A 394 24.36 -11.92 36.81
CA ARG A 394 25.81 -11.78 36.61
C ARG A 394 26.46 -10.76 37.58
N PHE A 395 25.79 -9.62 37.80
CA PHE A 395 26.23 -8.60 38.71
C PHE A 395 26.32 -9.12 40.16
N ILE A 396 25.26 -9.77 40.65
CA ILE A 396 25.20 -10.29 42.02
C ILE A 396 26.16 -11.49 42.21
N HIS A 397 26.36 -12.32 41.18
CA HIS A 397 27.28 -13.46 41.27
C HIS A 397 28.75 -13.01 41.36
N LYS A 398 29.15 -12.01 40.54
CA LYS A 398 30.47 -11.44 40.56
C LYS A 398 30.77 -10.74 41.91
N GLN A 399 29.75 -10.12 42.52
CA GLN A 399 29.89 -9.41 43.80
C GLN A 399 30.06 -10.38 45.00
N SER A 400 29.57 -11.61 44.92
CA SER A 400 29.75 -12.62 45.99
C SER A 400 31.16 -13.18 46.04
N ASN A 401 31.92 -13.13 44.94
CA ASN A 401 33.29 -13.66 44.86
C ASN A 401 34.37 -12.60 45.20
N ASP A 402 34.05 -11.29 45.08
CA ASP A 402 35.01 -10.19 45.26
C ASP A 402 34.80 -9.40 46.57
N PHE A 403 34.54 -10.08 47.69
CA PHE A 403 34.39 -9.42 49.00
C PHE A 403 35.64 -8.67 49.51
N LYS A 404 36.79 -8.78 48.77
CA LYS A 404 38.07 -8.17 49.15
C LYS A 404 38.52 -6.98 48.28
N ALA A 405 37.78 -6.62 47.23
CA ALA A 405 38.18 -5.53 46.36
C ALA A 405 37.39 -4.25 46.64
N GLY A 406 38.10 -3.15 46.87
CA GLY A 406 37.52 -1.83 47.13
C GLY A 406 36.66 -1.26 45.97
N PRO A 407 36.14 -0.02 46.14
CA PRO A 407 35.15 0.59 45.21
C PRO A 407 35.62 0.81 43.78
N GLN A 408 36.90 0.57 43.49
CA GLN A 408 37.51 0.89 42.17
C GLN A 408 37.31 -0.15 41.07
N LEU A 409 36.77 -1.32 41.35
CA LEU A 409 36.66 -2.43 40.37
C LEU A 409 35.36 -2.45 39.54
N PHE A 410 34.54 -1.40 39.57
CA PHE A 410 33.29 -1.31 38.79
C PHE A 410 33.47 -0.70 37.40
N HIS A 411 34.66 -0.27 37.03
CA HIS A 411 35.02 0.09 35.64
C HIS A 411 35.47 -1.15 34.87
N THR A 412 34.60 -2.16 34.72
CA THR A 412 34.87 -3.23 33.76
C THR A 412 34.58 -2.72 32.37
N THR A 413 35.59 -2.67 31.53
CA THR A 413 35.61 -2.31 30.14
C THR A 413 34.47 -2.93 29.33
N ASN A 414 33.96 -4.10 29.73
CA ASN A 414 32.83 -4.77 29.05
C ASN A 414 31.49 -4.01 29.12
N ASN A 415 31.17 -3.27 30.18
CA ASN A 415 29.90 -2.55 30.25
C ASN A 415 29.88 -1.27 29.42
N GLU A 416 31.03 -0.63 29.22
CA GLU A 416 31.15 0.54 28.37
C GLU A 416 30.96 0.18 26.90
N TRP A 417 31.44 -0.99 26.46
CA TRP A 417 31.30 -1.49 25.10
C TRP A 417 29.82 -1.75 24.73
N ILE A 418 29.10 -2.44 25.60
CA ILE A 418 27.66 -2.74 25.37
C ILE A 418 26.88 -1.45 25.18
N ARG A 419 27.16 -0.44 26.00
CA ARG A 419 26.52 0.86 25.95
C ARG A 419 26.86 1.62 24.66
N LYS A 420 28.14 1.63 24.25
CA LYS A 420 28.60 2.25 22.99
C LYS A 420 27.98 1.59 21.76
N ILE A 421 27.90 0.25 21.74
CA ILE A 421 27.24 -0.51 20.69
C ILE A 421 25.75 -0.17 20.63
N SER A 422 25.08 -0.11 21.77
CA SER A 422 23.66 0.23 21.82
C SER A 422 23.36 1.63 21.25
N ILE A 423 24.16 2.63 21.62
CA ILE A 423 24.05 3.99 21.05
C ILE A 423 24.35 3.96 19.56
N GLY A 424 25.40 3.23 19.13
CA GLY A 424 25.77 3.12 17.72
C GLY A 424 24.68 2.48 16.87
N LEU A 425 24.08 1.38 17.34
CA LEU A 425 22.95 0.73 16.67
C LEU A 425 21.71 1.67 16.56
N GLN A 426 21.40 2.37 17.65
CA GLN A 426 20.28 3.29 17.71
C GLN A 426 20.46 4.46 16.72
N LEU A 427 21.66 5.05 16.70
CA LEU A 427 22.02 6.08 15.73
C LEU A 427 22.02 5.53 14.29
N GLY A 428 22.54 4.32 14.08
CA GLY A 428 22.53 3.68 12.77
C GLY A 428 21.12 3.49 12.21
N ILE A 429 20.18 3.04 13.02
CA ILE A 429 18.76 2.93 12.62
C ILE A 429 18.16 4.32 12.32
N CYS A 430 18.48 5.32 13.14
CA CYS A 430 18.05 6.69 12.92
C CYS A 430 18.58 7.26 11.59
N VAL A 431 19.87 7.07 11.32
CA VAL A 431 20.52 7.43 10.03
C VAL A 431 19.82 6.74 8.86
N GLY A 432 19.51 5.44 8.97
CA GLY A 432 18.80 4.68 7.95
C GLY A 432 17.44 5.28 7.63
N PHE A 433 16.63 5.61 8.65
CA PHE A 433 15.32 6.23 8.44
C PHE A 433 15.43 7.66 7.87
N MET A 434 16.38 8.46 8.36
CA MET A 434 16.60 9.82 7.83
C MET A 434 17.02 9.76 6.35
N PHE A 435 17.94 8.87 5.98
CA PHE A 435 18.40 8.71 4.61
C PHE A 435 17.27 8.23 3.69
N THR A 436 16.48 7.23 4.13
CA THR A 436 15.33 6.74 3.37
C THR A 436 14.29 7.84 3.16
N ALA A 437 13.96 8.60 4.21
CA ALA A 437 13.03 9.73 4.09
C ALA A 437 13.53 10.81 3.12
N GLN A 438 14.83 11.11 3.12
CA GLN A 438 15.45 12.05 2.20
C GLN A 438 15.34 11.57 0.74
N ILE A 439 15.66 10.31 0.46
CA ILE A 439 15.57 9.75 -0.90
C ILE A 439 14.13 9.75 -1.39
N LEU A 440 13.18 9.31 -0.55
CA LEU A 440 11.75 9.36 -0.87
C LEU A 440 11.27 10.77 -1.18
N PHE A 441 11.66 11.75 -0.37
CA PHE A 441 11.31 13.14 -0.59
C PHE A 441 11.82 13.66 -1.96
N LEU A 442 13.07 13.37 -2.28
CA LEU A 442 13.68 13.80 -3.54
C LEU A 442 13.03 13.10 -4.75
N GLN A 443 12.73 11.80 -4.64
CA GLN A 443 12.06 11.05 -5.71
C GLN A 443 10.64 11.58 -5.96
N ILE A 444 9.85 11.79 -4.90
CA ILE A 444 8.49 12.33 -5.03
C ILE A 444 8.52 13.75 -5.61
N ASN A 445 9.45 14.57 -5.16
CA ASN A 445 9.61 15.91 -5.70
C ASN A 445 9.99 15.88 -7.19
N ARG A 446 10.84 14.94 -7.60
CA ARG A 446 11.15 14.73 -9.02
C ARG A 446 9.91 14.31 -9.79
N MET A 447 9.14 13.32 -9.28
CA MET A 447 7.89 12.88 -9.92
C MET A 447 6.90 14.04 -10.08
N LYS A 448 6.69 14.84 -9.04
CA LYS A 448 5.77 15.98 -9.08
C LYS A 448 6.19 17.07 -10.09
N ASN A 449 7.49 17.22 -10.31
CA ASN A 449 8.04 18.20 -11.25
C ASN A 449 8.31 17.62 -12.64
N THR A 450 7.97 16.35 -12.89
CA THR A 450 8.09 15.75 -14.22
C THR A 450 7.03 16.34 -15.14
N ALA A 451 7.45 16.84 -16.29
CA ALA A 451 6.51 17.34 -17.31
C ALA A 451 5.67 16.18 -17.84
N MET A 452 4.35 16.29 -17.73
CA MET A 452 3.42 15.27 -18.22
C MET A 452 3.38 15.16 -19.74
N GLY A 453 3.94 16.15 -20.46
CA GLY A 453 3.91 16.22 -21.93
C GLY A 453 2.63 16.84 -22.48
N PHE A 454 1.69 17.21 -21.63
CA PHE A 454 0.49 17.98 -21.92
C PHE A 454 0.22 19.00 -20.80
N ASP A 455 -0.64 19.96 -21.05
CA ASP A 455 -0.96 21.02 -20.10
C ASP A 455 -1.94 20.53 -19.04
N THR A 456 -1.45 20.37 -17.81
CA THR A 456 -2.23 19.90 -16.64
C THR A 456 -2.89 21.03 -15.85
N ASP A 457 -2.52 22.29 -16.12
CA ASP A 457 -2.98 23.42 -15.33
C ASP A 457 -4.44 23.78 -15.64
N ASN A 458 -5.20 24.09 -14.60
CA ASN A 458 -6.59 24.50 -14.71
C ASN A 458 -7.46 23.50 -15.46
N LEU A 459 -7.26 22.19 -15.24
CA LEU A 459 -7.92 21.12 -15.95
C LEU A 459 -8.70 20.22 -14.97
N ILE A 460 -10.01 20.07 -15.21
CA ILE A 460 -10.90 19.17 -14.46
C ILE A 460 -11.21 17.97 -15.32
N GLN A 461 -10.99 16.75 -14.79
CA GLN A 461 -11.42 15.50 -15.39
C GLN A 461 -12.81 15.14 -14.89
N VAL A 462 -13.70 14.77 -15.80
CA VAL A 462 -15.05 14.29 -15.50
C VAL A 462 -15.28 12.95 -16.20
N ASN A 463 -15.66 11.94 -15.45
CA ASN A 463 -16.12 10.68 -16.00
C ASN A 463 -17.64 10.74 -16.16
N ILE A 464 -18.15 10.82 -17.41
CA ILE A 464 -19.56 11.07 -17.68
C ILE A 464 -20.26 9.83 -18.21
N SER A 465 -21.47 9.57 -17.73
CA SER A 465 -22.32 8.52 -18.27
C SER A 465 -22.95 8.93 -19.61
N SER A 466 -23.03 8.01 -20.57
CA SER A 466 -23.67 8.24 -21.86
C SER A 466 -25.10 8.82 -21.75
N GLN A 467 -25.81 8.50 -20.69
CA GLN A 467 -27.21 8.94 -20.49
C GLN A 467 -27.35 10.44 -20.26
N ILE A 468 -26.37 11.07 -19.59
CA ILE A 468 -26.41 12.50 -19.29
C ILE A 468 -25.42 13.29 -20.17
N TYR A 469 -24.71 12.63 -21.07
CA TYR A 469 -23.65 13.22 -21.88
C TYR A 469 -24.13 14.43 -22.70
N SER A 470 -25.21 14.29 -23.46
CA SER A 470 -25.73 15.37 -24.31
C SER A 470 -26.17 16.57 -23.46
N GLN A 471 -26.95 16.33 -22.43
CA GLN A 471 -27.40 17.40 -21.53
C GLN A 471 -26.22 18.08 -20.82
N PHE A 472 -25.24 17.30 -20.38
CA PHE A 472 -24.06 17.84 -19.73
C PHE A 472 -23.26 18.73 -20.66
N THR A 473 -22.99 18.29 -21.90
CA THR A 473 -22.19 19.04 -22.88
C THR A 473 -22.86 20.32 -23.34
N ASP A 474 -24.19 20.39 -23.29
CA ASP A 474 -24.94 21.62 -23.61
C ASP A 474 -24.96 22.60 -22.44
N GLU A 475 -25.17 22.13 -21.21
CA GLU A 475 -25.25 22.98 -20.04
C GLU A 475 -23.86 23.47 -19.55
N ILE A 476 -22.81 22.69 -19.72
CA ILE A 476 -21.46 23.03 -19.30
C ILE A 476 -20.96 24.32 -19.98
N LYS A 477 -21.38 24.58 -21.20
CA LYS A 477 -21.05 25.80 -21.98
C LYS A 477 -21.57 27.08 -21.29
N GLN A 478 -22.56 26.99 -20.41
CA GLN A 478 -23.15 28.10 -19.70
C GLN A 478 -22.37 28.45 -18.40
N ILE A 479 -21.38 27.67 -18.01
CA ILE A 479 -20.57 27.95 -16.80
C ILE A 479 -19.45 28.90 -17.15
N PRO A 480 -19.47 30.16 -16.69
CA PRO A 480 -18.51 31.19 -17.11
C PRO A 480 -17.04 30.89 -16.74
N SER A 481 -16.82 30.04 -15.72
CA SER A 481 -15.48 29.66 -15.28
C SER A 481 -14.84 28.57 -16.15
N ILE A 482 -15.57 27.99 -17.12
CA ILE A 482 -15.10 26.97 -18.04
C ILE A 482 -14.89 27.59 -19.42
N THR A 483 -13.69 27.44 -19.94
CA THR A 483 -13.31 28.00 -21.25
C THR A 483 -13.40 26.98 -22.38
N ASP A 484 -13.19 25.69 -22.09
CA ASP A 484 -13.21 24.65 -23.10
C ASP A 484 -13.63 23.30 -22.51
N CYS A 485 -14.21 22.46 -23.37
CA CYS A 485 -14.58 21.08 -23.08
C CYS A 485 -13.89 20.17 -24.09
N ILE A 486 -12.95 19.34 -23.61
CA ILE A 486 -12.10 18.49 -24.42
C ILE A 486 -12.62 17.06 -24.29
N ARG A 487 -12.86 16.40 -25.43
CA ARG A 487 -13.31 15.01 -25.47
C ARG A 487 -12.11 14.08 -25.32
N GLY A 488 -11.90 13.57 -24.11
CA GLY A 488 -10.80 12.68 -23.78
C GLY A 488 -11.06 11.21 -24.16
N GLY A 489 -12.32 10.84 -24.39
CA GLY A 489 -12.69 9.49 -24.73
C GLY A 489 -12.26 8.46 -23.69
N ASN A 490 -11.38 7.55 -24.06
CA ASN A 490 -10.82 6.55 -23.14
C ASN A 490 -9.53 7.02 -22.45
N PHE A 491 -9.04 8.22 -22.75
CA PHE A 491 -7.85 8.75 -22.09
C PHE A 491 -8.16 9.08 -20.63
N ARG A 492 -7.43 8.48 -19.71
CA ARG A 492 -7.45 8.80 -18.29
C ARG A 492 -6.08 8.60 -17.68
N LEU A 493 -5.75 9.42 -16.69
CA LEU A 493 -4.58 9.21 -15.87
C LEU A 493 -4.85 8.04 -14.91
N SER A 494 -4.14 6.92 -15.07
CA SER A 494 -4.34 5.72 -14.28
C SER A 494 -3.04 4.98 -13.99
N HIS A 495 -3.09 3.99 -13.11
CA HIS A 495 -1.94 3.12 -12.85
C HIS A 495 -1.73 2.09 -13.97
N ASP A 496 -2.81 1.69 -14.61
CA ASP A 496 -2.82 0.64 -15.62
C ASP A 496 -3.25 1.14 -16.99
N ASN A 497 -2.72 0.49 -17.99
CA ASN A 497 -3.02 0.76 -19.39
C ASN A 497 -4.29 0.00 -19.80
N TRP A 498 -5.40 0.71 -19.99
CA TRP A 498 -6.72 0.12 -20.25
C TRP A 498 -6.91 -0.41 -21.66
N HIS A 499 -6.32 0.29 -22.63
CA HIS A 499 -6.44 -0.03 -24.04
C HIS A 499 -5.06 -0.22 -24.63
N THR A 500 -4.52 -1.40 -24.42
CA THR A 500 -3.32 -1.84 -25.11
C THR A 500 -3.71 -2.85 -26.18
N GLU A 501 -3.28 -2.58 -27.40
CA GLU A 501 -3.38 -3.50 -28.51
C GLU A 501 -2.04 -4.19 -28.74
N LYS A 502 -2.08 -5.49 -28.97
CA LYS A 502 -0.90 -6.31 -29.20
C LYS A 502 -0.76 -6.74 -30.64
N GLU A 503 -1.88 -6.84 -31.34
CA GLU A 503 -1.91 -7.31 -32.73
C GLU A 503 -1.90 -6.16 -33.74
N ILE A 504 -1.04 -5.19 -33.49
CA ILE A 504 -0.75 -4.13 -34.44
C ILE A 504 0.40 -4.56 -35.33
N GLY A 505 0.16 -4.50 -36.65
CA GLY A 505 1.12 -4.83 -37.69
C GLY A 505 1.62 -3.58 -38.42
N TRP A 506 2.85 -3.60 -38.90
CA TRP A 506 3.41 -2.61 -39.81
C TRP A 506 4.45 -3.24 -40.72
N GLU A 507 4.83 -2.55 -41.76
CA GLU A 507 5.88 -2.98 -42.68
C GLU A 507 7.20 -3.19 -41.90
N ASN A 508 7.84 -4.35 -42.10
CA ASN A 508 9.08 -4.75 -41.43
C ASN A 508 8.98 -5.06 -39.91
N LYS A 509 7.77 -5.23 -39.37
CA LYS A 509 7.63 -5.73 -37.99
C LYS A 509 8.23 -7.14 -37.88
N PRO A 510 9.13 -7.41 -36.91
CA PRO A 510 9.64 -8.75 -36.69
C PRO A 510 8.48 -9.75 -36.42
N ALA A 511 8.50 -10.90 -37.09
CA ALA A 511 7.37 -11.84 -37.11
C ALA A 511 6.93 -12.33 -35.72
N ASN A 512 7.85 -12.39 -34.75
CA ASN A 512 7.59 -12.87 -33.38
C ASN A 512 7.57 -11.75 -32.35
N ALA A 513 7.64 -10.48 -32.79
CA ALA A 513 7.62 -9.34 -31.84
C ALA A 513 6.19 -8.94 -31.53
N SER A 514 5.88 -8.86 -30.24
CA SER A 514 4.63 -8.27 -29.74
C SER A 514 4.98 -7.06 -28.87
N TYR A 515 4.28 -5.99 -29.10
CA TYR A 515 4.44 -4.73 -28.37
C TYR A 515 3.11 -4.33 -27.78
N GLU A 516 3.09 -3.89 -26.53
CA GLU A 516 1.91 -3.26 -25.95
C GLU A 516 1.82 -1.81 -26.46
N ILE A 517 0.89 -1.54 -27.36
CA ILE A 517 0.68 -0.21 -27.96
C ILE A 517 -0.57 0.37 -27.34
N GLN A 518 -0.46 1.54 -26.73
CA GLN A 518 -1.60 2.23 -26.15
C GLN A 518 -2.44 2.85 -27.26
N MET A 519 -3.75 2.56 -27.25
CA MET A 519 -4.72 3.17 -28.15
C MET A 519 -5.53 4.21 -27.40
N ILE A 520 -5.40 5.48 -27.79
CA ILE A 520 -6.21 6.57 -27.24
C ILE A 520 -7.27 6.92 -28.29
N GLN A 521 -8.51 6.66 -27.91
CA GLN A 521 -9.69 6.94 -28.70
C GLN A 521 -10.35 8.20 -28.15
N ALA A 522 -10.13 9.35 -28.80
CA ALA A 522 -10.50 10.65 -28.28
C ALA A 522 -11.15 11.56 -29.33
N GLY A 523 -11.55 12.76 -28.94
CA GLY A 523 -12.07 13.77 -29.86
C GLY A 523 -11.02 14.24 -30.84
N ILE A 524 -11.47 14.75 -31.99
CA ILE A 524 -10.60 15.15 -33.08
C ILE A 524 -9.56 16.23 -32.67
N ASP A 525 -9.95 17.13 -31.80
CA ASP A 525 -9.16 18.24 -31.28
C ASP A 525 -8.39 17.91 -29.98
N PHE A 526 -8.47 16.67 -29.50
CA PHE A 526 -7.89 16.24 -28.22
C PHE A 526 -6.42 16.63 -28.06
N ALA A 527 -5.57 16.18 -28.98
CA ALA A 527 -4.13 16.42 -28.90
C ALA A 527 -3.78 17.91 -28.91
N GLN A 528 -4.46 18.69 -29.74
CA GLN A 528 -4.26 20.14 -29.87
C GLN A 528 -4.72 20.89 -28.62
N LYS A 529 -5.92 20.60 -28.11
CA LYS A 529 -6.49 21.26 -26.94
C LYS A 529 -5.80 20.85 -25.62
N MET A 530 -5.28 19.63 -25.54
CA MET A 530 -4.42 19.20 -24.44
C MET A 530 -3.01 19.79 -24.54
N LYS A 531 -2.72 20.53 -25.62
CA LYS A 531 -1.40 21.15 -25.91
C LYS A 531 -0.26 20.12 -25.95
N ILE A 532 -0.53 18.93 -26.46
CA ILE A 532 0.49 17.93 -26.75
C ILE A 532 1.29 18.46 -27.96
N THR A 533 2.61 18.58 -27.81
CA THR A 533 3.44 19.22 -28.85
C THR A 533 3.54 18.35 -30.10
N LEU A 534 3.21 18.92 -31.26
CA LEU A 534 3.40 18.29 -32.56
C LEU A 534 4.87 18.42 -33.00
N LEU A 535 5.50 17.33 -33.40
CA LEU A 535 6.88 17.25 -33.84
C LEU A 535 7.03 17.21 -35.36
N LYS A 536 6.15 16.41 -36.03
CA LYS A 536 6.13 16.27 -37.49
C LYS A 536 4.70 16.12 -37.97
N GLY A 537 4.44 16.52 -39.23
CA GLY A 537 3.12 16.36 -39.82
C GLY A 537 2.12 17.41 -39.35
N ARG A 538 0.86 17.00 -39.15
CA ARG A 538 -0.24 17.85 -38.69
C ARG A 538 -1.07 17.16 -37.60
N TYR A 539 -1.88 17.94 -36.87
CA TYR A 539 -2.94 17.38 -36.04
C TYR A 539 -4.08 16.78 -36.89
N LEU A 540 -4.96 16.02 -36.25
CA LEU A 540 -6.19 15.56 -36.87
C LEU A 540 -7.10 16.78 -37.17
N GLU A 541 -7.81 16.71 -38.26
CA GLU A 541 -8.72 17.75 -38.77
C GLU A 541 -10.12 17.18 -38.98
N ASP A 542 -11.15 18.03 -39.06
CA ASP A 542 -12.53 17.60 -39.24
C ASP A 542 -12.73 16.75 -40.51
N THR A 543 -11.88 16.93 -41.51
CA THR A 543 -11.86 16.10 -42.74
C THR A 543 -11.39 14.67 -42.50
N ASP A 544 -10.74 14.42 -41.37
CA ASP A 544 -10.28 13.08 -40.94
C ASP A 544 -11.36 12.33 -40.13
N MET A 545 -12.51 12.97 -39.83
CA MET A 545 -13.68 12.33 -39.28
C MET A 545 -14.27 11.39 -40.36
N GLN A 546 -14.08 10.10 -40.16
CA GLN A 546 -14.72 9.15 -41.08
C GLN A 546 -16.19 8.99 -40.70
N SER A 547 -17.04 8.99 -41.73
CA SER A 547 -18.41 8.49 -41.60
C SER A 547 -18.35 7.01 -41.21
N ASP A 548 -19.10 6.62 -40.21
CA ASP A 548 -19.33 5.23 -39.79
C ASP A 548 -19.92 4.47 -41.00
N GLU A 549 -19.08 4.00 -41.89
CA GLU A 549 -19.52 3.03 -42.90
C GLU A 549 -19.66 1.68 -42.17
N PRO A 550 -20.85 1.06 -42.22
CA PRO A 550 -21.09 -0.22 -41.53
C PRO A 550 -20.21 -1.36 -42.03
N SER A 551 -19.44 -1.15 -43.07
CA SER A 551 -18.57 -2.14 -43.72
C SER A 551 -17.26 -2.42 -43.03
N GLY A 552 -16.85 -1.60 -42.02
CA GLY A 552 -15.61 -1.82 -41.27
C GLY A 552 -14.32 -1.73 -42.09
N ILE A 553 -14.41 -1.37 -43.38
CA ILE A 553 -13.26 -1.24 -44.28
C ILE A 553 -12.93 0.25 -44.41
N GLY A 554 -12.17 0.78 -43.46
CA GLY A 554 -11.75 2.20 -43.51
C GLY A 554 -10.27 2.33 -43.20
N CYS A 555 -9.66 3.35 -43.80
CA CYS A 555 -8.34 3.82 -43.40
C CYS A 555 -8.51 5.00 -42.44
N HIS A 556 -8.28 4.81 -41.13
CA HIS A 556 -8.36 5.89 -40.15
C HIS A 556 -7.05 6.66 -40.11
N LYS A 557 -7.14 7.97 -40.00
CA LYS A 557 -5.96 8.82 -39.80
C LYS A 557 -5.64 8.94 -38.31
N VAL A 558 -4.37 8.84 -38.00
CA VAL A 558 -3.92 8.75 -36.58
C VAL A 558 -2.71 9.63 -36.31
N LEU A 559 -2.56 10.04 -35.05
CA LEU A 559 -1.31 10.57 -34.50
C LEU A 559 -0.59 9.46 -33.75
N ILE A 560 0.74 9.51 -33.78
CA ILE A 560 1.59 8.62 -32.98
C ILE A 560 2.55 9.43 -32.11
N ASN A 561 3.00 8.85 -30.97
CA ASN A 561 4.02 9.49 -30.15
C ASN A 561 5.45 9.12 -30.61
N GLU A 562 6.48 9.75 -30.03
CA GLU A 562 7.90 9.47 -30.35
C GLU A 562 8.26 8.00 -30.13
N GLN A 563 7.74 7.37 -29.07
CA GLN A 563 8.01 5.94 -28.79
C GLN A 563 7.48 5.04 -29.91
N MET A 564 6.29 5.33 -30.43
CA MET A 564 5.73 4.57 -31.55
C MET A 564 6.51 4.85 -32.84
N ALA A 565 6.90 6.10 -33.09
CA ALA A 565 7.71 6.45 -34.25
C ALA A 565 9.08 5.73 -34.23
N ASN A 566 9.72 5.66 -33.05
CA ASN A 566 10.98 4.93 -32.86
C ASN A 566 10.81 3.41 -33.10
N LEU A 567 9.64 2.86 -32.73
CA LEU A 567 9.36 1.43 -32.91
C LEU A 567 9.19 1.04 -34.38
N LEU A 568 8.73 1.98 -35.21
CA LEU A 568 8.59 1.77 -36.66
C LEU A 568 9.93 1.73 -37.41
N ASP A 569 11.04 2.08 -36.74
CA ASP A 569 12.41 2.10 -37.28
C ASP A 569 12.49 2.80 -38.68
N THR A 570 11.87 3.98 -38.76
CA THR A 570 11.83 4.76 -40.02
C THR A 570 12.13 6.23 -39.75
N ASN A 571 12.89 6.86 -40.66
CA ASN A 571 13.21 8.28 -40.59
C ASN A 571 11.99 9.18 -40.86
N ASP A 572 11.02 8.68 -41.61
CA ASP A 572 9.77 9.41 -41.90
C ASP A 572 8.55 8.49 -41.74
N PRO A 573 7.85 8.60 -40.63
CA PRO A 573 6.67 7.80 -40.35
C PRO A 573 5.38 8.35 -40.98
N ILE A 574 5.38 9.60 -41.51
CA ILE A 574 4.18 10.23 -42.10
C ILE A 574 3.75 9.50 -43.38
N GLY A 575 2.44 9.23 -43.49
CA GLY A 575 1.85 8.49 -44.63
C GLY A 575 2.06 6.97 -44.56
N LYS A 576 2.78 6.47 -43.57
CA LYS A 576 2.90 5.01 -43.39
C LYS A 576 1.63 4.42 -42.79
N MET A 577 1.39 3.16 -43.17
CA MET A 577 0.21 2.41 -42.77
C MET A 577 0.52 1.45 -41.64
N ILE A 578 -0.34 1.43 -40.65
CA ILE A 578 -0.36 0.45 -39.54
C ILE A 578 -1.65 -0.36 -39.66
N SER A 579 -1.60 -1.64 -39.41
CA SER A 579 -2.79 -2.51 -39.46
C SER A 579 -3.14 -3.00 -38.04
N ARG A 580 -4.44 -3.06 -37.76
CA ARG A 580 -4.97 -3.66 -36.51
C ARG A 580 -5.90 -4.80 -36.89
N LYS A 581 -5.71 -5.96 -36.27
CA LYS A 581 -6.68 -7.06 -36.38
C LYS A 581 -7.81 -6.81 -35.37
N ASP A 582 -8.99 -6.54 -35.85
CA ASP A 582 -10.15 -6.33 -34.98
C ASP A 582 -10.74 -7.69 -34.54
N TYR A 583 -10.63 -8.00 -33.24
CA TYR A 583 -11.18 -9.21 -32.65
C TYR A 583 -12.72 -9.17 -32.48
N LEU A 584 -13.31 -7.98 -32.36
CA LEU A 584 -14.76 -7.85 -32.13
C LEU A 584 -15.58 -8.18 -33.35
N LEU A 585 -15.02 -8.04 -34.53
CA LEU A 585 -15.68 -8.38 -35.81
C LEU A 585 -15.37 -9.82 -36.32
N ARG A 586 -14.59 -10.59 -35.59
CA ARG A 586 -14.21 -11.99 -35.92
C ARG A 586 -15.37 -13.00 -35.82
N GLY A 587 -16.53 -12.68 -36.31
CA GLY A 587 -17.60 -13.67 -36.55
C GLY A 587 -17.58 -14.28 -37.92
N THR A 588 -16.77 -13.78 -38.85
CA THR A 588 -16.69 -14.28 -40.22
C THR A 588 -15.24 -14.33 -40.68
N ASP A 589 -14.77 -15.51 -41.03
CA ASP A 589 -13.47 -15.70 -41.69
C ASP A 589 -13.40 -14.75 -42.90
N GLY A 590 -12.45 -13.79 -42.81
CA GLY A 590 -12.18 -12.90 -43.93
C GLY A 590 -12.41 -11.40 -43.71
N THR A 591 -12.70 -10.93 -42.48
CA THR A 591 -12.72 -9.45 -42.24
C THR A 591 -11.34 -8.86 -42.48
N PRO A 592 -11.18 -7.86 -43.33
CA PRO A 592 -9.92 -7.18 -43.58
C PRO A 592 -9.47 -6.45 -42.31
N PRO A 593 -8.15 -6.31 -42.05
CA PRO A 593 -7.65 -5.54 -40.94
C PRO A 593 -8.03 -4.08 -41.08
N LEU A 594 -8.27 -3.41 -39.94
CA LEU A 594 -8.42 -1.96 -39.92
C LEU A 594 -7.06 -1.31 -40.17
N TYR A 595 -6.99 -0.36 -41.10
CA TYR A 595 -5.76 0.36 -41.42
C TYR A 595 -5.76 1.75 -40.81
N PHE A 596 -4.56 2.17 -40.32
CA PHE A 596 -4.32 3.50 -39.81
C PHE A 596 -3.23 4.18 -40.64
N GLU A 597 -3.50 5.37 -41.18
CA GLU A 597 -2.53 6.23 -41.83
C GLU A 597 -1.97 7.24 -40.84
N ILE A 598 -0.66 7.30 -40.67
CA ILE A 598 0.02 8.24 -39.76
C ILE A 598 0.05 9.63 -40.42
N VAL A 599 -0.64 10.61 -39.83
CA VAL A 599 -0.67 11.99 -40.32
C VAL A 599 0.19 12.96 -39.49
N GLY A 600 0.55 12.55 -38.28
CA GLY A 600 1.41 13.37 -37.42
C GLY A 600 2.11 12.58 -36.33
N VAL A 601 3.24 13.12 -35.87
CA VAL A 601 4.02 12.63 -34.74
C VAL A 601 3.99 13.69 -33.64
N VAL A 602 3.54 13.28 -32.46
CA VAL A 602 3.50 14.14 -31.27
C VAL A 602 4.60 13.75 -30.29
N LYS A 603 5.00 14.70 -29.47
CA LYS A 603 5.96 14.45 -28.39
C LYS A 603 5.40 13.45 -27.38
N ASP A 604 6.28 12.69 -26.75
CA ASP A 604 5.91 11.76 -25.67
C ASP A 604 5.19 12.47 -24.53
N PHE A 605 4.12 11.85 -24.03
CA PHE A 605 3.34 12.33 -22.90
C PHE A 605 2.91 11.19 -21.99
N HIS A 606 2.72 11.49 -20.70
CA HIS A 606 2.34 10.51 -19.70
C HIS A 606 0.81 10.37 -19.63
N GLY A 607 0.27 9.24 -20.05
CA GLY A 607 -1.12 8.82 -19.75
C GLY A 607 -1.21 7.85 -18.57
N LEU A 608 -0.05 7.32 -18.14
CA LEU A 608 0.07 6.36 -17.05
C LEU A 608 0.80 6.94 -15.85
N SER A 609 0.75 6.19 -14.74
CA SER A 609 1.56 6.47 -13.56
C SER A 609 3.04 6.66 -13.95
N LEU A 610 3.69 7.63 -13.32
CA LEU A 610 5.12 7.91 -13.49
C LEU A 610 6.06 6.75 -13.07
N ARG A 611 5.50 5.66 -12.57
CA ARG A 611 6.20 4.38 -12.36
C ARG A 611 6.41 3.59 -13.63
N ASN A 612 5.58 3.84 -14.65
CA ASN A 612 5.63 3.13 -15.92
C ASN A 612 6.40 3.96 -16.94
N PRO A 613 7.17 3.33 -17.82
CA PRO A 613 7.71 4.03 -18.98
C PRO A 613 6.56 4.49 -19.88
N ILE A 614 6.80 5.53 -20.68
CA ILE A 614 5.84 5.99 -21.67
C ILE A 614 5.72 4.91 -22.74
N PRO A 615 4.52 4.35 -22.97
CA PRO A 615 4.32 3.30 -23.99
C PRO A 615 4.31 3.90 -25.40
N PRO A 616 4.58 3.09 -26.44
CA PRO A 616 4.20 3.45 -27.80
C PRO A 616 2.69 3.72 -27.84
N THR A 617 2.29 4.87 -28.41
CA THR A 617 0.91 5.34 -28.33
C THR A 617 0.41 5.75 -29.70
N ILE A 618 -0.84 5.37 -30.01
CA ILE A 618 -1.61 5.79 -31.17
C ILE A 618 -2.82 6.57 -30.69
N ILE A 619 -3.07 7.75 -31.25
CA ILE A 619 -4.25 8.57 -30.97
C ILE A 619 -5.12 8.53 -32.21
N GLU A 620 -6.33 7.99 -32.09
CA GLU A 620 -7.34 7.96 -33.16
C GLU A 620 -8.57 8.78 -32.78
N TYR A 621 -9.25 9.34 -33.79
CA TYR A 621 -10.58 9.91 -33.60
C TYR A 621 -11.60 8.80 -33.41
N TRP A 622 -12.49 8.97 -32.43
CA TRP A 622 -13.59 8.05 -32.17
C TRP A 622 -14.85 8.80 -31.78
N ASN A 623 -15.97 8.45 -32.36
CA ASN A 623 -17.24 9.18 -32.17
C ASN A 623 -18.21 8.48 -31.23
N PHE A 624 -17.84 7.37 -30.62
CA PHE A 624 -18.65 6.71 -29.59
C PHE A 624 -18.58 7.44 -28.25
N TYR A 625 -19.51 7.10 -27.36
CA TYR A 625 -19.71 7.74 -26.07
C TYR A 625 -18.41 7.96 -25.30
N ASP A 626 -18.12 9.25 -25.06
CA ASP A 626 -16.91 9.65 -24.33
C ASP A 626 -17.05 9.32 -22.86
N TYR A 627 -16.15 8.51 -22.33
CA TYR A 627 -16.13 8.19 -20.91
C TYR A 627 -15.51 9.34 -20.10
N TYR A 628 -14.48 10.02 -20.62
CA TYR A 628 -13.80 11.09 -19.96
C TYR A 628 -13.83 12.38 -20.75
N LEU A 629 -14.25 13.46 -20.08
CA LEU A 629 -14.16 14.83 -20.55
C LEU A 629 -13.13 15.60 -19.72
N TYR A 630 -12.41 16.48 -20.37
CA TYR A 630 -11.50 17.39 -19.71
C TYR A 630 -11.99 18.82 -19.89
N LEU A 631 -12.27 19.51 -18.79
CA LEU A 631 -12.80 20.86 -18.76
C LEU A 631 -11.69 21.82 -18.41
N ARG A 632 -11.35 22.73 -19.31
CA ARG A 632 -10.38 23.79 -19.04
C ARG A 632 -11.07 24.93 -18.35
N THR A 633 -10.46 25.41 -17.28
CA THR A 633 -11.02 26.50 -16.46
C THR A 633 -10.19 27.77 -16.60
N LEU A 634 -10.80 28.90 -16.28
CA LEU A 634 -10.07 30.16 -16.14
C LEU A 634 -9.03 30.05 -15.01
N PRO A 635 -7.83 30.65 -15.17
CA PRO A 635 -6.80 30.63 -14.13
C PRO A 635 -7.32 31.14 -12.79
N GLY A 636 -7.06 30.36 -11.73
CA GLY A 636 -7.51 30.66 -10.36
C GLY A 636 -8.99 30.36 -10.07
N LYS A 637 -9.79 29.93 -11.06
CA LYS A 637 -11.20 29.60 -10.89
C LYS A 637 -11.49 28.08 -10.80
N GLU A 638 -10.46 27.26 -10.72
CA GLU A 638 -10.57 25.78 -10.74
C GLU A 638 -11.51 25.23 -9.65
N LYS A 639 -11.40 25.74 -8.41
CA LYS A 639 -12.27 25.31 -7.30
C LYS A 639 -13.74 25.74 -7.50
N GLU A 640 -13.96 26.94 -8.01
CA GLU A 640 -15.30 27.43 -8.31
C GLU A 640 -15.94 26.62 -9.45
N ALA A 641 -15.17 26.37 -10.52
CA ALA A 641 -15.58 25.53 -11.63
C ALA A 641 -15.89 24.11 -11.18
N LEU A 642 -15.01 23.48 -10.39
CA LEU A 642 -15.21 22.14 -9.86
C LEU A 642 -16.51 22.00 -9.07
N LYS A 643 -16.81 23.00 -8.23
CA LYS A 643 -18.05 23.03 -7.46
C LYS A 643 -19.26 23.14 -8.39
N ALA A 644 -19.25 24.07 -9.36
CA ALA A 644 -20.32 24.27 -10.33
C ALA A 644 -20.56 23.00 -11.17
N VAL A 645 -19.51 22.31 -11.60
CA VAL A 645 -19.60 21.05 -12.34
C VAL A 645 -20.24 19.95 -11.49
N LYS A 646 -19.84 19.81 -10.23
CA LYS A 646 -20.43 18.84 -9.30
C LYS A 646 -21.91 19.13 -9.04
N GLU A 647 -22.29 20.39 -8.90
CA GLU A 647 -23.70 20.82 -8.74
C GLU A 647 -24.51 20.53 -10.00
N LEU A 648 -23.94 20.81 -11.20
CA LEU A 648 -24.56 20.47 -12.48
C LEU A 648 -24.81 18.96 -12.59
N ILE A 649 -23.78 18.14 -12.36
CA ILE A 649 -23.87 16.68 -12.39
C ILE A 649 -24.93 16.18 -11.42
N SER A 650 -24.94 16.69 -10.18
CA SER A 650 -25.94 16.30 -9.19
C SER A 650 -27.36 16.62 -9.62
N ARG A 651 -27.56 17.72 -10.36
CA ARG A 651 -28.86 18.15 -10.85
C ARG A 651 -29.37 17.34 -12.04
N ILE A 652 -28.48 17.00 -12.99
CA ILE A 652 -28.85 16.29 -14.22
C ILE A 652 -28.81 14.77 -14.08
N THR A 653 -28.10 14.26 -13.05
CA THR A 653 -28.04 12.81 -12.83
C THR A 653 -29.38 12.33 -12.26
N PRO A 654 -30.04 11.37 -12.89
CA PRO A 654 -31.30 10.85 -12.37
C PRO A 654 -31.13 10.23 -10.98
N GLU A 655 -32.19 10.28 -10.18
CA GLU A 655 -32.20 9.73 -8.83
C GLU A 655 -31.84 8.24 -8.85
N GLY A 656 -30.91 7.82 -7.98
CA GLY A 656 -30.44 6.45 -7.90
C GLY A 656 -29.24 6.09 -8.79
N PHE A 657 -28.81 7.01 -9.66
CA PHE A 657 -27.59 6.81 -10.45
C PHE A 657 -26.35 7.25 -9.66
N PRO A 658 -25.19 6.59 -9.88
CA PRO A 658 -23.96 7.07 -9.31
C PRO A 658 -23.60 8.43 -9.89
N LEU A 659 -23.18 9.33 -9.05
CA LEU A 659 -22.64 10.61 -9.52
C LEU A 659 -21.34 10.38 -10.28
N SER A 660 -21.21 11.08 -11.40
CA SER A 660 -20.00 11.06 -12.21
C SER A 660 -18.79 11.51 -11.40
N GLU A 661 -17.72 10.74 -11.47
CA GLU A 661 -16.48 11.07 -10.81
C GLU A 661 -15.89 12.35 -11.42
N THR A 662 -15.64 13.34 -10.56
CA THR A 662 -15.19 14.67 -11.00
C THR A 662 -14.11 15.17 -10.06
N MET A 663 -12.92 15.42 -10.61
CA MET A 663 -11.76 15.89 -9.85
C MET A 663 -10.83 16.73 -10.73
N THR A 664 -9.93 17.48 -10.11
CA THR A 664 -8.89 18.17 -10.88
C THR A 664 -7.82 17.16 -11.34
N VAL A 665 -7.14 17.48 -12.43
CA VAL A 665 -6.02 16.64 -12.91
C VAL A 665 -4.91 16.57 -11.84
N ASN A 666 -4.71 17.64 -11.08
CA ASN A 666 -3.75 17.66 -9.98
C ASN A 666 -4.15 16.72 -8.84
N ASP A 667 -5.45 16.64 -8.47
CA ASP A 667 -5.94 15.66 -7.50
C ASP A 667 -5.72 14.22 -8.00
N GLN A 668 -5.94 13.98 -9.30
CA GLN A 668 -5.68 12.69 -9.92
C GLN A 668 -4.19 12.29 -9.83
N LEU A 669 -3.29 13.23 -10.09
CA LEU A 669 -1.85 13.01 -9.94
C LEU A 669 -1.46 12.74 -8.47
N GLU A 670 -2.14 13.38 -7.51
CA GLU A 670 -1.95 13.06 -6.08
C GLU A 670 -2.41 11.64 -5.75
N ILE A 671 -3.52 11.17 -6.32
CA ILE A 671 -3.99 9.79 -6.16
C ILE A 671 -2.95 8.81 -6.71
N LEU A 672 -2.40 9.07 -7.90
CA LEU A 672 -1.36 8.24 -8.51
C LEU A 672 -0.05 8.16 -7.70
N THR A 673 0.24 9.19 -6.90
CA THR A 673 1.42 9.23 -6.00
C THR A 673 1.08 8.98 -4.53
N ARG A 674 -0.15 8.54 -4.22
CA ARG A 674 -0.64 8.37 -2.83
C ARG A 674 0.24 7.41 -2.02
N THR A 675 0.67 6.32 -2.63
CA THR A 675 1.49 5.29 -1.97
C THR A 675 2.87 5.81 -1.59
N GLU A 676 3.52 6.57 -2.50
CA GLU A 676 4.80 7.20 -2.24
C GLU A 676 4.69 8.28 -1.17
N ASN A 677 3.68 9.12 -1.25
CA ASN A 677 3.42 10.15 -0.24
C ASN A 677 3.14 9.52 1.13
N ALA A 678 2.40 8.41 1.19
CA ALA A 678 2.17 7.65 2.42
C ALA A 678 3.48 7.10 2.99
N SER A 679 4.32 6.51 2.13
CA SER A 679 5.64 6.01 2.51
C SER A 679 6.55 7.13 3.03
N LEU A 680 6.57 8.29 2.37
CA LEU A 680 7.34 9.45 2.82
C LEU A 680 6.88 9.93 4.20
N ARG A 681 5.59 10.09 4.41
CA ARG A 681 5.04 10.50 5.72
C ARG A 681 5.43 9.51 6.81
N LEU A 682 5.36 8.21 6.50
CA LEU A 682 5.73 7.13 7.40
C LEU A 682 7.22 7.19 7.78
N PHE A 683 8.12 7.20 6.79
CA PHE A 683 9.56 7.21 7.06
C PHE A 683 10.03 8.51 7.71
N THR A 684 9.39 9.64 7.40
CA THR A 684 9.63 10.91 8.09
C THR A 684 9.22 10.83 9.56
N LEU A 685 8.05 10.27 9.86
CA LEU A 685 7.60 10.05 11.24
C LEU A 685 8.55 9.11 11.99
N LEU A 686 8.96 8.01 11.38
CA LEU A 686 9.95 7.07 11.94
C LEU A 686 11.29 7.74 12.21
N ALA A 687 11.79 8.55 11.29
CA ALA A 687 13.03 9.29 11.46
C ALA A 687 12.93 10.25 12.66
N ILE A 688 11.82 10.99 12.79
CA ILE A 688 11.57 11.90 13.92
C ILE A 688 11.48 11.11 15.23
N LEU A 689 10.71 10.04 15.29
CA LEU A 689 10.55 9.23 16.50
C LEU A 689 11.88 8.58 16.91
N CYS A 690 12.62 8.03 15.94
CA CYS A 690 13.92 7.43 16.21
C CYS A 690 14.96 8.48 16.67
N ALA A 691 14.94 9.68 16.09
CA ALA A 691 15.77 10.78 16.53
C ALA A 691 15.45 11.21 17.98
N LEU A 692 14.16 11.34 18.33
CA LEU A 692 13.74 11.67 19.70
C LEU A 692 14.18 10.59 20.70
N ILE A 693 13.98 9.31 20.37
CA ILE A 693 14.41 8.19 21.21
C ILE A 693 15.94 8.20 21.37
N SER A 694 16.68 8.48 20.28
CA SER A 694 18.15 8.59 20.32
C SER A 694 18.61 9.78 21.18
N ILE A 695 17.98 10.95 21.05
CA ILE A 695 18.23 12.12 21.89
C ILE A 695 18.05 11.76 23.35
N PHE A 696 16.93 11.14 23.71
CA PHE A 696 16.66 10.76 25.10
C PHE A 696 17.66 9.72 25.64
N GLY A 697 18.02 8.72 24.80
CA GLY A 697 19.01 7.72 25.16
C GLY A 697 20.38 8.31 25.39
N ILE A 698 20.89 9.13 24.47
CA ILE A 698 22.18 9.80 24.55
C ILE A 698 22.20 10.78 25.74
N TYR A 699 21.15 11.57 25.92
CA TYR A 699 21.00 12.50 27.04
C TYR A 699 21.14 11.78 28.37
N SER A 700 20.39 10.69 28.56
CA SER A 700 20.44 9.96 29.85
C SER A 700 21.79 9.30 30.12
N ILE A 701 22.39 8.69 29.07
CA ILE A 701 23.71 8.06 29.20
C ILE A 701 24.80 9.11 29.43
N SER A 702 24.75 10.23 28.70
CA SER A 702 25.69 11.33 28.90
C SER A 702 25.58 11.92 30.30
N SER A 703 24.37 12.12 30.82
CA SER A 703 24.13 12.60 32.18
C SER A 703 24.73 11.67 33.23
N SER A 704 24.48 10.35 33.07
CA SER A 704 25.06 9.35 34.00
C SER A 704 26.58 9.30 33.92
N ASN A 705 27.16 9.38 32.73
CA ASN A 705 28.62 9.43 32.55
C ASN A 705 29.24 10.67 33.19
N MET A 706 28.62 11.84 33.04
CA MET A 706 29.09 13.06 33.63
C MET A 706 29.04 13.00 35.17
N GLN A 707 28.01 12.40 35.74
CA GLN A 707 27.92 12.19 37.20
C GLN A 707 29.01 11.24 37.69
N GLN A 708 29.29 10.15 37.00
CA GLN A 708 30.33 9.19 37.37
C GLN A 708 31.74 9.79 37.27
N ARG A 709 31.99 10.60 36.22
CA ARG A 709 33.29 11.26 36.00
C ARG A 709 33.43 12.60 36.76
N LYS A 710 32.46 13.00 37.58
CA LYS A 710 32.41 14.31 38.23
C LYS A 710 33.68 14.57 39.08
N LYS A 711 34.19 13.56 39.83
CA LYS A 711 35.43 13.67 40.59
C LYS A 711 36.67 13.81 39.67
N GLU A 712 36.75 13.02 38.63
CA GLU A 712 37.84 13.09 37.63
C GLU A 712 37.90 14.47 36.97
N ILE A 713 36.72 15.00 36.57
CA ILE A 713 36.61 16.33 35.99
C ILE A 713 37.05 17.41 37.00
N ALA A 714 36.65 17.29 38.28
CA ALA A 714 37.02 18.21 39.31
C ALA A 714 38.55 18.22 39.58
N ILE A 715 39.18 17.02 39.64
CA ILE A 715 40.62 16.88 39.80
C ILE A 715 41.35 17.50 38.60
N ARG A 716 40.93 17.21 37.36
CA ARG A 716 41.55 17.81 36.16
C ARG A 716 41.45 19.33 36.17
N LYS A 717 40.32 19.90 36.59
CA LYS A 717 40.15 21.35 36.75
C LYS A 717 41.11 21.94 37.79
N VAL A 718 41.26 21.27 38.91
CA VAL A 718 42.23 21.70 39.93
C VAL A 718 43.66 21.64 39.41
N MET A 719 43.95 20.69 38.52
CA MET A 719 45.22 20.54 37.79
C MET A 719 45.40 21.52 36.63
N GLY A 720 44.45 22.44 36.40
CA GLY A 720 44.53 23.49 35.39
C GLY A 720 43.84 23.20 34.04
N ALA A 721 43.07 22.10 33.90
CA ALA A 721 42.35 21.84 32.67
C ALA A 721 41.26 22.86 32.42
N THR A 722 41.19 23.39 31.22
CA THR A 722 40.16 24.34 30.77
C THR A 722 38.79 23.65 30.55
N SER A 723 37.70 24.39 30.70
CA SER A 723 36.35 23.84 30.38
C SER A 723 36.23 23.36 28.93
N ARG A 724 37.00 23.99 27.99
CA ARG A 724 37.01 23.60 26.58
C ARG A 724 37.66 22.22 26.38
N GLU A 725 38.76 21.92 27.03
CA GLU A 725 39.41 20.60 26.95
C GLU A 725 38.53 19.49 27.49
N ILE A 726 37.73 19.74 28.55
CA ILE A 726 36.78 18.78 29.11
C ILE A 726 35.62 18.54 28.11
N ILE A 727 35.14 19.61 27.47
CA ILE A 727 34.11 19.54 26.46
C ILE A 727 34.60 18.73 25.24
N ASP A 728 35.75 19.04 24.70
CA ASP A 728 36.34 18.39 23.52
C ASP A 728 36.59 16.91 23.79
N MET A 729 37.10 16.55 24.97
CA MET A 729 37.29 15.15 25.36
C MET A 729 35.99 14.37 25.36
N SER A 730 34.93 14.95 25.93
CA SER A 730 33.62 14.30 26.04
C SER A 730 32.92 14.20 24.67
N LEU A 731 32.94 15.24 23.85
CA LEU A 731 32.34 15.26 22.53
C LEU A 731 33.06 14.30 21.58
N LYS A 732 34.37 14.15 21.66
CA LYS A 732 35.15 13.23 20.79
C LYS A 732 34.63 11.79 20.88
N GLU A 733 34.26 11.31 22.08
CA GLU A 733 33.74 9.95 22.27
C GLU A 733 32.41 9.74 21.48
N TYR A 734 31.46 10.66 21.65
CA TYR A 734 30.16 10.56 20.95
C TYR A 734 30.28 10.82 19.46
N THR A 735 31.17 11.68 19.00
CA THR A 735 31.45 11.93 17.60
C THR A 735 32.00 10.67 16.91
N ILE A 736 32.92 9.94 17.52
CA ILE A 736 33.45 8.69 17.01
C ILE A 736 32.33 7.65 16.86
N ILE A 737 31.43 7.51 17.85
CA ILE A 737 30.29 6.59 17.77
C ILE A 737 29.36 7.00 16.63
N THR A 738 29.12 8.30 16.45
CA THR A 738 28.27 8.81 15.35
C THR A 738 28.90 8.55 13.99
N LEU A 739 30.21 8.79 13.85
CA LEU A 739 30.92 8.52 12.58
C LEU A 739 30.90 7.02 12.23
N THR A 740 31.13 6.15 13.21
CA THR A 740 31.09 4.69 12.99
C THR A 740 29.67 4.22 12.64
N ALA A 741 28.64 4.74 13.31
CA ALA A 741 27.25 4.45 12.99
C ALA A 741 26.89 4.87 11.56
N ASN A 742 27.29 6.08 11.13
CA ASN A 742 27.08 6.56 9.77
C ASN A 742 27.86 5.72 8.73
N ALA A 743 29.12 5.36 9.03
CA ALA A 743 29.96 4.56 8.15
C ALA A 743 29.37 3.17 7.84
N ILE A 744 28.54 2.64 8.74
CA ILE A 744 27.84 1.36 8.55
C ILE A 744 26.45 1.58 7.94
N ALA A 745 25.68 2.53 8.47
CA ALA A 745 24.29 2.70 8.11
C ALA A 745 24.09 3.31 6.71
N LEU A 746 24.94 4.26 6.30
CA LEU A 746 24.79 4.92 4.99
C LEU A 746 25.03 3.97 3.81
N PRO A 747 26.07 3.09 3.77
CA PRO A 747 26.21 2.10 2.71
C PRO A 747 25.02 1.11 2.66
N VAL A 748 24.54 0.66 3.81
CA VAL A 748 23.36 -0.22 3.87
C VAL A 748 22.13 0.50 3.32
N GLY A 749 21.90 1.74 3.75
CA GLY A 749 20.81 2.59 3.25
C GLY A 749 20.91 2.84 1.74
N TYR A 750 22.12 3.04 1.22
CA TYR A 750 22.36 3.20 -0.22
C TYR A 750 21.91 1.98 -1.03
N LEU A 751 22.30 0.78 -0.61
CA LEU A 751 21.92 -0.46 -1.31
C LEU A 751 20.40 -0.66 -1.36
N PHE A 752 19.72 -0.39 -0.24
CA PHE A 752 18.26 -0.46 -0.20
C PHE A 752 17.61 0.63 -1.07
N ALA A 753 18.09 1.85 -1.00
CA ALA A 753 17.58 2.96 -1.79
C ALA A 753 17.78 2.73 -3.30
N GLN A 754 18.95 2.23 -3.71
CA GLN A 754 19.23 1.91 -5.12
C GLN A 754 18.25 0.87 -5.65
N LYS A 755 18.07 -0.25 -4.93
CA LYS A 755 17.13 -1.31 -5.33
C LYS A 755 15.68 -0.81 -5.38
N TRP A 756 15.30 0.11 -4.50
CA TRP A 756 13.96 0.71 -4.52
C TRP A 756 13.80 1.67 -5.70
N LEU A 757 14.81 2.48 -6.01
CA LEU A 757 14.80 3.42 -7.13
C LEU A 757 14.77 2.75 -8.50
N GLU A 758 15.27 1.52 -8.64
CA GLU A 758 15.20 0.72 -9.88
C GLU A 758 13.76 0.47 -10.37
N GLN A 759 12.75 0.65 -9.50
CA GLN A 759 11.34 0.53 -9.86
C GLN A 759 10.81 1.75 -10.65
N TYR A 760 11.59 2.82 -10.77
CA TYR A 760 11.19 4.07 -11.44
C TYR A 760 12.02 4.31 -12.68
N PRO A 761 11.41 4.50 -13.87
CA PRO A 761 12.12 4.85 -15.10
C PRO A 761 12.91 6.15 -14.97
N GLN A 762 12.30 7.13 -14.27
CA GLN A 762 12.94 8.41 -13.96
C GLN A 762 13.32 8.46 -12.48
N ASN A 763 14.45 7.88 -12.13
CA ASN A 763 14.92 7.85 -10.77
C ASN A 763 15.85 9.03 -10.42
N VAL A 764 15.95 9.34 -9.13
CA VAL A 764 16.91 10.31 -8.60
C VAL A 764 18.28 9.65 -8.53
N HIS A 765 19.29 10.30 -9.13
CA HIS A 765 20.67 9.88 -8.95
C HIS A 765 21.16 10.24 -7.55
N ILE A 766 21.62 9.23 -6.81
CA ILE A 766 22.12 9.43 -5.46
C ILE A 766 23.50 10.11 -5.53
N GLN A 767 23.57 11.33 -5.01
CA GLN A 767 24.76 12.20 -5.04
C GLN A 767 25.44 12.29 -3.67
N LEU A 768 26.72 12.62 -3.65
CA LEU A 768 27.55 12.66 -2.44
C LEU A 768 27.00 13.62 -1.36
N TRP A 769 26.40 14.76 -1.76
CA TRP A 769 25.85 15.73 -0.82
C TRP A 769 24.73 15.15 0.06
N MET A 770 24.00 14.12 -0.43
CA MET A 770 22.94 13.47 0.33
C MET A 770 23.49 12.72 1.55
N PHE A 771 24.65 12.09 1.40
CA PHE A 771 25.36 11.44 2.50
C PHE A 771 25.91 12.47 3.49
N ILE A 772 26.51 13.55 2.96
CA ILE A 772 27.07 14.62 3.79
C ILE A 772 25.98 15.31 4.62
N SER A 773 24.80 15.56 4.04
CA SER A 773 23.71 16.22 4.73
C SER A 773 23.20 15.39 5.93
N ILE A 774 23.06 14.07 5.78
CA ILE A 774 22.66 13.16 6.88
C ILE A 774 23.75 13.07 7.94
N LEU A 775 25.02 12.96 7.53
CA LEU A 775 26.15 12.94 8.44
C LEU A 775 26.20 14.22 9.30
N LEU A 776 26.06 15.38 8.69
CA LEU A 776 26.05 16.66 9.39
C LEU A 776 24.83 16.78 10.32
N ALA A 777 23.63 16.39 9.85
CA ALA A 777 22.42 16.41 10.65
C ALA A 777 22.54 15.52 11.90
N THR A 778 23.09 14.31 11.76
CA THR A 778 23.27 13.39 12.90
C THR A 778 24.37 13.84 13.87
N ILE A 779 25.48 14.39 13.38
CA ILE A 779 26.52 14.97 14.22
C ILE A 779 25.93 16.17 15.01
N LEU A 780 25.20 17.07 14.35
CA LEU A 780 24.56 18.22 14.99
C LEU A 780 23.58 17.77 16.09
N LEU A 781 22.74 16.76 15.80
CA LEU A 781 21.79 16.18 16.77
C LEU A 781 22.52 15.69 18.03
N VAL A 782 23.61 14.94 17.85
CA VAL A 782 24.39 14.39 18.97
C VAL A 782 25.11 15.50 19.76
N ILE A 783 25.73 16.44 19.06
CA ILE A 783 26.40 17.57 19.72
C ILE A 783 25.41 18.39 20.56
N LEU A 784 24.26 18.77 19.98
CA LEU A 784 23.23 19.54 20.70
C LEU A 784 22.72 18.80 21.95
N THR A 785 22.56 17.47 21.84
CA THR A 785 22.09 16.62 22.96
C THR A 785 23.10 16.57 24.12
N VAL A 786 24.38 16.41 23.79
CA VAL A 786 25.44 16.20 24.78
C VAL A 786 25.98 17.50 25.35
N LEU A 787 26.04 18.56 24.53
CA LEU A 787 26.68 19.83 24.86
C LEU A 787 26.12 20.46 26.17
N GLY A 788 24.80 20.46 26.34
CA GLY A 788 24.19 21.03 27.55
C GLY A 788 24.59 20.30 28.84
N GLN A 789 24.79 18.98 28.79
CA GLN A 789 25.20 18.17 29.92
C GLN A 789 26.68 18.39 30.27
N VAL A 790 27.50 18.44 29.24
CA VAL A 790 28.95 18.61 29.37
C VAL A 790 29.28 20.02 29.88
N ILE A 791 28.59 21.05 29.38
CA ILE A 791 28.77 22.44 29.87
C ILE A 791 28.41 22.54 31.36
N ARG A 792 27.29 21.94 31.78
CA ARG A 792 26.90 21.93 33.21
C ARG A 792 27.95 21.23 34.06
N ALA A 793 28.49 20.10 33.61
CA ALA A 793 29.54 19.38 34.32
C ALA A 793 30.87 20.16 34.35
N ALA A 794 31.24 20.77 33.23
CA ALA A 794 32.44 21.55 33.06
C ALA A 794 32.39 22.86 33.87
N ASN A 795 31.24 23.46 34.11
CA ASN A 795 31.11 24.71 34.88
C ASN A 795 30.85 24.47 36.38
N GLY A 796 30.75 23.22 36.82
CA GLY A 796 30.57 22.86 38.24
C GLY A 796 31.74 23.31 39.08
N ASN A 797 31.48 23.74 40.36
CA ASN A 797 32.53 24.16 41.32
C ASN A 797 33.33 22.95 41.78
N PRO A 798 34.65 22.87 41.53
CA PRO A 798 35.49 21.74 41.93
C PRO A 798 35.53 21.52 43.45
N ALA A 799 35.48 22.62 44.23
CA ALA A 799 35.57 22.57 45.68
C ALA A 799 34.38 21.88 46.34
N GLU A 800 33.18 22.06 45.80
CA GLU A 800 31.95 21.38 46.28
C GLU A 800 31.96 19.90 45.98
N VAL A 801 32.57 19.51 44.85
CA VAL A 801 32.64 18.10 44.41
C VAL A 801 33.64 17.29 45.25
N VAL A 802 34.76 17.90 45.65
CA VAL A 802 35.77 17.24 46.47
C VAL A 802 35.33 17.15 47.95
N LYS A 803 34.53 18.09 48.44
CA LYS A 803 34.01 18.16 49.80
C LYS A 803 32.79 17.28 50.09
N SER A 804 32.10 16.78 49.08
CA SER A 804 30.87 16.01 49.22
C SER A 804 31.09 14.51 49.43
N ASP A 805 31.95 14.11 50.37
CA ASP A 805 32.01 12.71 50.88
C ASP A 805 31.34 12.59 52.22
#